data_c3a4618e4f0b9fac63c9d2897ca2e48b
#
_entry.id   c3a4618e4f0b9fac63c9d2897ca2e48b
#
_cell.length_a   1.000
_cell.length_b   1.000
_cell.length_c   1.000
_cell.angle_alpha   90.00
_cell.angle_beta   90.00
_cell.angle_gamma   90.00
#
_symmetry.space_group_name_H-M   'P 1'
#
loop_
_entity.id
_entity.type
_entity.pdbx_description
1 polymer ?
#
loop_
_entity_poly.entity_id
_entity_poly.type
_entity_poly.pdbx_seq_one_letter_code
_entity_poly.pdbx_strand_id
1 'polypeptide(L)'
;MFAACGGTLAAPADVSVDLENTLTWSAVTNASAYTVEISTLDGSKLIDLVKEETSVNTYSFDSRRTTVELSNSNRFTLNEGDYIIKIKALGKTKGTSDSDWSEQYSFHKEYETGCKYVLINGGTEYEVNRVGKASGTIVIEDNYRGKPVTRIADQAFKGSVKIVDVTVGNNVTYIGKAAFSSCPKLERVVLPEGVTTIGESAFQSCSSLKEIVVPSTVKEIPYNTFAYCASLEKVTLNEGLETIGELAFSYGSSLKEITIPDTVKTIGNYAFTVSKVLEKVNVGAGVETIKEYAFSRSSELKSVNFASQASLKKLETNAFSYCTKLTGVILPDGTEDIGEACFYGDSEIKEITIPDSVNHVGFGAFDLTGLYEASGEYVYADRWLVAYKSETRDVVSLGKDQIKEGTYAIADSVFTKCQRLSDVTLPSSVEIVGRMAFIECPLLYKVIMPKVKVISYGAFASCSILTTVDFGNVLTTIEGYAFMGCSTFDNNKYSPEDTLPDSVRKIGALAFYNTQLWNTATNGVVFCGKWAVGTTTFGKKDKSDNWESISTANLTIDEKGKDKITCVGIADYAFIVQHAMTTISATENVRYIGKGAFYACQSLTGIALSDDLRDIPDYAFMGCQSMIKITLPSRLRSIGKSAFYACARLKEVDIPDSTTSIGTNAFNSCINLFNVKFGEGITEIPDFAFFGSGLVGITIPENITVIGRKAFGKSPLLKNVIIEGNVTEIGYAAFYKTRLTSIKLPDSLERIENSTFYGATALSKVDFGKGVKEIGDYAFYGTGFRNIAIPENVETIGSYAFAKTNARSITLRSSLKNIAENAFYSANQAVVYAESEEALAGWRQGWNSSFLPVIYGSTISPEGYVESFTVSKKNTENIYKVVKVTDDDGEHYEYTTVKITLPGRYGLMCAGFATTAGATEAEYTDGDVFGLPDGTVLYTVWREADESDNPLDKFIDDIFKNLDNEQNDADSQTAKMLLSGRFGEYLIK
;
A
#
# COMPACT_ATOMS: atom_id res chain seq x y z
N MET A 1 -23.54 4.18 75.95
CA MET A 1 -22.30 3.40 76.21
C MET A 1 -22.28 2.22 75.27
N PHE A 2 -21.64 2.43 74.14
CA PHE A 2 -21.17 1.32 73.35
C PHE A 2 -19.66 1.40 73.38
N ALA A 3 -19.02 0.45 73.97
CA ALA A 3 -17.58 0.31 74.00
C ALA A 3 -17.14 -0.01 72.59
N ALA A 4 -16.35 0.89 72.00
CA ALA A 4 -15.60 0.56 70.80
C ALA A 4 -14.61 -0.54 71.13
N CYS A 5 -14.81 -1.74 70.66
CA CYS A 5 -13.80 -2.77 70.62
C CYS A 5 -12.71 -2.34 69.66
N GLY A 6 -11.67 -1.72 70.19
CA GLY A 6 -10.43 -1.50 69.49
C GLY A 6 -9.78 -2.85 69.19
N GLY A 7 -9.89 -3.31 67.97
CA GLY A 7 -9.23 -4.53 67.48
C GLY A 7 -7.88 -4.18 66.85
N THR A 8 -6.95 -5.11 66.97
CA THR A 8 -5.69 -5.06 66.19
C THR A 8 -6.03 -5.31 64.73
N LEU A 9 -5.47 -4.52 63.79
CA LEU A 9 -5.64 -4.73 62.34
C LEU A 9 -5.03 -6.08 61.94
N ALA A 10 -5.60 -6.67 60.89
CA ALA A 10 -5.00 -7.85 60.28
C ALA A 10 -3.63 -7.51 59.67
N ALA A 11 -2.68 -8.42 59.67
CA ALA A 11 -1.44 -8.25 58.95
C ALA A 11 -1.72 -8.24 57.43
N PRO A 12 -1.05 -7.36 56.66
CA PRO A 12 -1.11 -7.38 55.19
C PRO A 12 -0.71 -8.74 54.64
N ALA A 13 -1.51 -9.25 53.68
CA ALA A 13 -1.30 -10.52 53.00
C ALA A 13 -1.00 -10.33 51.50
N ASP A 14 -0.73 -11.42 50.80
CA ASP A 14 -0.54 -11.46 49.35
C ASP A 14 0.53 -10.49 48.87
N VAL A 15 1.62 -10.33 49.59
CA VAL A 15 2.76 -9.49 49.22
C VAL A 15 3.44 -10.08 48.02
N SER A 16 3.55 -9.31 46.93
CA SER A 16 4.22 -9.71 45.69
C SER A 16 4.91 -8.53 45.02
N VAL A 17 5.95 -8.85 44.26
CA VAL A 17 6.59 -7.89 43.33
C VAL A 17 6.41 -8.42 41.92
N ASP A 18 5.82 -7.63 41.04
CA ASP A 18 5.60 -8.02 39.66
C ASP A 18 6.85 -7.83 38.78
N LEU A 19 6.70 -8.18 37.48
CA LEU A 19 7.77 -8.07 36.50
C LEU A 19 8.15 -6.61 36.19
N GLU A 20 7.30 -5.64 36.52
CA GLU A 20 7.54 -4.20 36.35
C GLU A 20 8.14 -3.58 37.61
N ASN A 21 8.55 -4.42 38.57
CA ASN A 21 9.05 -4.02 39.89
C ASN A 21 8.00 -3.22 40.70
N THR A 22 6.73 -3.55 40.57
CA THR A 22 5.66 -2.99 41.37
C THR A 22 5.37 -3.93 42.56
N LEU A 23 5.54 -3.44 43.75
CA LEU A 23 5.19 -4.14 45.00
C LEU A 23 3.71 -3.92 45.27
N THR A 24 2.97 -5.01 45.45
CA THR A 24 1.55 -4.98 45.80
C THR A 24 1.24 -5.87 47.02
N TRP A 25 0.19 -5.54 47.74
CA TRP A 25 -0.32 -6.34 48.85
C TRP A 25 -1.83 -6.14 49.01
N SER A 26 -2.50 -7.07 49.70
CA SER A 26 -3.92 -6.97 49.98
C SER A 26 -4.24 -5.82 50.94
N ALA A 27 -5.21 -4.95 50.56
CA ALA A 27 -5.63 -3.83 51.38
C ALA A 27 -6.25 -4.32 52.69
N VAL A 28 -5.87 -3.75 53.85
CA VAL A 28 -6.39 -4.09 55.16
C VAL A 28 -7.52 -3.17 55.54
N THR A 29 -8.70 -3.72 55.85
CA THR A 29 -9.89 -2.94 56.26
C THR A 29 -9.59 -2.07 57.48
N ASN A 30 -9.93 -0.79 57.43
CA ASN A 30 -9.66 0.24 58.45
C ASN A 30 -8.19 0.63 58.64
N ALA A 31 -7.28 0.20 57.82
CA ALA A 31 -5.92 0.78 57.79
C ALA A 31 -5.97 2.21 57.22
N SER A 32 -5.22 3.10 57.92
CA SER A 32 -5.08 4.48 57.44
C SER A 32 -3.83 4.70 56.63
N ALA A 33 -2.83 3.86 56.81
CA ALA A 33 -1.57 3.86 56.10
C ALA A 33 -0.89 2.49 56.26
N TYR A 34 0.23 2.30 55.56
CA TYR A 34 1.07 1.12 55.68
C TYR A 34 2.52 1.56 55.91
N THR A 35 3.25 0.83 56.75
CA THR A 35 4.70 0.91 56.79
C THR A 35 5.29 -0.20 55.94
N VAL A 36 6.08 0.18 54.97
CA VAL A 36 6.86 -0.76 54.13
C VAL A 36 8.31 -0.73 54.63
N GLU A 37 8.83 -1.91 54.97
CA GLU A 37 10.22 -2.12 55.35
C GLU A 37 10.90 -3.01 54.31
N ILE A 38 11.98 -2.50 53.72
CA ILE A 38 12.82 -3.24 52.76
C ILE A 38 14.19 -3.36 53.41
N SER A 39 14.73 -4.55 53.52
CA SER A 39 16.00 -4.86 54.10
C SER A 39 16.85 -5.74 53.20
N THR A 40 18.19 -5.65 53.30
CA THR A 40 19.09 -6.59 52.60
C THR A 40 19.54 -7.67 53.54
N LEU A 41 19.86 -8.84 52.96
CA LEU A 41 20.58 -9.91 53.67
C LEU A 41 22.06 -9.78 53.39
N ASP A 42 22.85 -9.37 54.40
CA ASP A 42 24.31 -9.30 54.33
C ASP A 42 24.91 -10.43 55.17
N GLY A 43 25.23 -11.53 54.52
CA GLY A 43 25.62 -12.75 55.20
C GLY A 43 24.44 -13.35 56.00
N SER A 44 24.54 -13.37 57.35
CA SER A 44 23.44 -13.79 58.21
C SER A 44 22.74 -12.62 58.89
N LYS A 45 23.00 -11.39 58.50
CA LYS A 45 22.47 -10.20 59.16
C LYS A 45 21.52 -9.43 58.19
N LEU A 46 20.31 -9.20 58.69
CA LEU A 46 19.33 -8.37 58.03
C LEU A 46 19.60 -6.92 58.34
N ILE A 47 19.78 -6.07 57.32
CA ILE A 47 20.02 -4.61 57.46
C ILE A 47 18.76 -3.90 56.92
N ASP A 48 18.12 -3.08 57.74
CA ASP A 48 16.98 -2.26 57.32
C ASP A 48 17.47 -1.14 56.37
N LEU A 49 16.94 -1.14 55.17
CA LEU A 49 17.25 -0.14 54.14
C LEU A 49 16.26 1.02 54.08
N VAL A 50 14.99 0.72 54.25
CA VAL A 50 13.89 1.64 54.12
C VAL A 50 12.76 1.32 55.09
N LYS A 51 12.26 2.37 55.74
CA LYS A 51 10.98 2.32 56.47
C LYS A 51 10.18 3.55 56.10
N GLU A 52 9.00 3.35 55.49
CA GLU A 52 8.15 4.45 55.11
C GLU A 52 6.65 4.14 55.29
N GLU A 53 5.90 5.21 55.53
CA GLU A 53 4.44 5.12 55.66
C GLU A 53 3.78 5.56 54.34
N THR A 54 2.88 4.74 53.81
CA THR A 54 2.12 5.02 52.61
C THR A 54 0.63 4.72 52.82
N SER A 55 -0.23 5.55 52.23
CA SER A 55 -1.70 5.34 52.26
C SER A 55 -2.22 4.43 51.13
N VAL A 56 -1.36 3.98 50.20
CA VAL A 56 -1.71 3.07 49.14
C VAL A 56 -1.15 1.69 49.33
N ASN A 57 -1.74 0.69 48.74
CA ASN A 57 -1.33 -0.71 48.78
C ASN A 57 -0.55 -1.18 47.54
N THR A 58 0.01 -0.23 46.81
CA THR A 58 0.87 -0.50 45.69
C THR A 58 2.10 0.41 45.72
N TYR A 59 3.22 -0.13 45.30
CA TYR A 59 4.51 0.56 45.27
C TYR A 59 5.24 0.23 44.00
N SER A 60 5.63 1.22 43.20
CA SER A 60 6.36 1.00 41.96
C SER A 60 7.85 1.34 42.12
N PHE A 61 8.71 0.37 41.81
CA PHE A 61 10.15 0.57 41.68
C PHE A 61 10.42 1.07 40.26
N ASP A 62 10.96 2.30 40.08
CA ASP A 62 11.30 2.82 38.73
C ASP A 62 12.29 1.89 38.02
N SER A 63 11.85 1.24 36.96
CA SER A 63 12.69 0.36 36.15
C SER A 63 13.82 1.11 35.38
N ARG A 64 13.71 2.42 35.22
CA ARG A 64 14.68 3.24 34.47
C ARG A 64 15.80 3.82 35.36
N ARG A 65 15.55 3.86 36.63
CA ARG A 65 16.54 4.33 37.62
C ARG A 65 16.49 3.35 38.77
N THR A 66 17.48 2.69 39.10
CA THR A 66 17.63 1.84 40.29
C THR A 66 17.10 2.49 41.59
N THR A 67 16.05 3.29 41.54
CA THR A 67 15.58 4.18 42.60
C THR A 67 14.16 3.80 42.95
N VAL A 68 13.91 3.51 44.19
CA VAL A 68 12.56 3.38 44.81
C VAL A 68 12.06 4.81 45.08
N GLU A 69 10.96 5.24 44.47
CA GLU A 69 10.28 6.48 44.88
C GLU A 69 9.40 6.19 46.09
N LEU A 70 9.85 6.56 47.23
CA LEU A 70 9.09 6.54 48.45
C LEU A 70 8.54 7.95 48.63
N SER A 71 7.25 8.18 48.44
CA SER A 71 6.58 9.47 48.55
C SER A 71 7.43 10.77 48.36
N ASN A 72 6.85 11.80 47.93
CA ASN A 72 7.34 13.13 47.50
C ASN A 72 8.74 13.69 47.91
N SER A 73 9.59 13.02 48.69
CA SER A 73 10.85 13.60 49.17
C SER A 73 12.07 12.67 49.30
N ASN A 74 11.92 11.35 49.27
CA ASN A 74 13.08 10.46 49.48
C ASN A 74 13.22 9.43 48.38
N ARG A 75 14.34 9.43 47.65
CA ARG A 75 14.69 8.45 46.61
C ARG A 75 15.78 7.52 47.10
N PHE A 76 15.53 6.24 47.08
CA PHE A 76 16.50 5.21 47.40
C PHE A 76 16.87 4.39 46.18
N THR A 77 18.14 4.02 46.05
CA THR A 77 18.64 3.16 45.00
C THR A 77 18.83 1.75 45.54
N LEU A 78 18.04 0.78 45.10
CA LEU A 78 18.31 -0.63 45.37
C LEU A 78 19.40 -1.12 44.42
N ASN A 79 20.52 -1.60 44.94
CA ASN A 79 21.57 -2.29 44.19
C ASN A 79 21.14 -3.73 43.89
N GLU A 80 21.91 -4.44 43.04
CA GLU A 80 21.73 -5.87 42.87
C GLU A 80 21.87 -6.60 44.20
N GLY A 81 20.95 -7.54 44.49
CA GLY A 81 21.00 -8.29 45.73
C GLY A 81 19.65 -8.84 46.17
N ASP A 82 19.71 -9.63 47.20
CA ASP A 82 18.54 -10.20 47.86
C ASP A 82 17.98 -9.22 48.89
N TYR A 83 16.70 -8.99 48.80
CA TYR A 83 15.96 -8.11 49.69
C TYR A 83 14.82 -8.88 50.34
N ILE A 84 14.52 -8.46 51.57
CA ILE A 84 13.36 -8.93 52.33
C ILE A 84 12.40 -7.75 52.51
N ILE A 85 11.15 -7.97 52.16
CA ILE A 85 10.09 -6.97 52.27
C ILE A 85 9.11 -7.43 53.34
N LYS A 86 8.72 -6.51 54.24
CA LYS A 86 7.65 -6.66 55.22
C LYS A 86 6.75 -5.43 55.15
N ILE A 87 5.47 -5.66 55.40
CA ILE A 87 4.47 -4.59 55.38
C ILE A 87 3.62 -4.67 56.65
N LYS A 88 3.33 -3.49 57.25
CA LYS A 88 2.50 -3.37 58.46
C LYS A 88 1.41 -2.33 58.22
N ALA A 89 0.17 -2.67 58.54
CA ALA A 89 -0.96 -1.75 58.48
C ALA A 89 -1.06 -0.87 59.73
N LEU A 90 -1.27 0.42 59.54
CA LEU A 90 -1.36 1.43 60.62
C LEU A 90 -2.82 1.81 60.91
N GLY A 91 -3.20 1.82 62.16
CA GLY A 91 -4.54 2.18 62.65
C GLY A 91 -4.74 3.69 62.80
N LYS A 92 -5.92 4.22 62.42
CA LYS A 92 -6.22 5.68 62.36
C LYS A 92 -6.89 6.21 63.64
N THR A 93 -7.56 5.41 64.45
CA THR A 93 -8.43 5.88 65.52
C THR A 93 -7.94 5.47 66.90
N LYS A 94 -8.18 6.33 67.92
CA LYS A 94 -7.93 6.04 69.32
C LYS A 94 -8.64 4.74 69.72
N GLY A 95 -7.89 3.62 69.77
CA GLY A 95 -8.41 2.31 70.07
C GLY A 95 -8.22 1.22 69.00
N THR A 96 -7.74 1.57 67.82
CA THR A 96 -7.30 0.62 66.78
C THR A 96 -5.76 0.54 66.85
N SER A 97 -5.21 -0.61 67.19
CA SER A 97 -3.76 -0.86 67.17
C SER A 97 -3.31 -1.28 65.79
N ASP A 98 -2.06 -0.97 65.46
CA ASP A 98 -1.43 -1.41 64.20
C ASP A 98 -1.47 -2.95 64.12
N SER A 99 -1.37 -3.45 62.87
CA SER A 99 -1.24 -4.87 62.61
C SER A 99 0.12 -5.43 63.07
N ASP A 100 0.25 -6.73 63.13
CA ASP A 100 1.57 -7.36 62.99
C ASP A 100 2.15 -7.13 61.64
N TRP A 101 3.43 -7.41 61.47
CA TRP A 101 4.07 -7.39 60.11
C TRP A 101 3.50 -8.54 59.28
N SER A 102 3.47 -8.32 57.96
CA SER A 102 3.23 -9.40 56.98
C SER A 102 4.28 -10.50 57.11
N GLU A 103 4.01 -11.64 56.51
CA GLU A 103 5.07 -12.62 56.28
C GLU A 103 6.21 -11.95 55.46
N GLN A 104 7.41 -12.53 55.59
CA GLN A 104 8.60 -12.03 54.87
C GLN A 104 8.49 -12.45 53.42
N TYR A 105 8.51 -11.47 52.50
CA TYR A 105 8.61 -11.71 51.10
C TYR A 105 10.05 -11.50 50.63
N SER A 106 10.67 -12.53 50.05
CA SER A 106 12.01 -12.47 49.51
C SER A 106 11.98 -12.02 48.06
N PHE A 107 12.77 -11.03 47.71
CA PHE A 107 12.87 -10.48 46.38
C PHE A 107 14.35 -10.34 45.99
N HIS A 108 14.74 -10.92 44.85
CA HIS A 108 16.07 -10.75 44.28
C HIS A 108 16.03 -9.68 43.16
N LYS A 109 16.80 -8.63 43.35
CA LYS A 109 17.01 -7.61 42.31
C LYS A 109 18.26 -7.95 41.55
N GLU A 110 18.11 -8.31 40.29
CA GLU A 110 19.22 -8.50 39.36
C GLU A 110 19.73 -7.16 38.85
N TYR A 111 21.03 -7.03 38.70
CA TYR A 111 21.61 -5.96 37.90
C TYR A 111 21.34 -6.23 36.45
N GLU A 112 20.75 -5.27 35.73
CA GLU A 112 20.61 -5.35 34.26
C GLU A 112 21.99 -5.27 33.60
N THR A 113 22.66 -6.41 33.48
CA THR A 113 23.97 -6.50 32.79
C THR A 113 23.81 -6.61 31.26
N GLY A 114 22.60 -6.88 30.77
CA GLY A 114 22.28 -7.15 29.37
C GLY A 114 21.38 -6.11 28.72
N CYS A 115 20.71 -6.56 27.65
CA CYS A 115 19.68 -5.81 26.95
C CYS A 115 18.42 -5.64 27.81
N LYS A 116 17.68 -4.56 27.57
CA LYS A 116 16.37 -4.37 28.17
C LYS A 116 15.28 -4.97 27.29
N TYR A 117 14.43 -5.78 27.91
CA TYR A 117 13.30 -6.44 27.29
C TYR A 117 12.00 -5.84 27.79
N VAL A 118 11.03 -5.67 26.89
CA VAL A 118 9.67 -5.19 27.19
C VAL A 118 8.68 -6.22 26.69
N LEU A 119 7.67 -6.53 27.49
CA LEU A 119 6.56 -7.39 27.10
C LEU A 119 5.72 -6.70 26.03
N ILE A 120 5.43 -7.41 24.94
CA ILE A 120 4.60 -6.98 23.83
C ILE A 120 3.49 -8.02 23.57
N ASN A 121 2.60 -7.72 22.65
CA ASN A 121 1.54 -8.64 22.20
C ASN A 121 0.72 -9.21 23.37
N GLY A 122 0.26 -8.31 24.28
CA GLY A 122 -0.53 -8.71 25.44
C GLY A 122 0.23 -9.55 26.46
N GLY A 123 1.56 -9.46 26.50
CA GLY A 123 2.39 -10.18 27.45
C GLY A 123 2.80 -11.59 27.01
N THR A 124 2.62 -11.95 25.74
CA THR A 124 3.00 -13.26 25.19
C THR A 124 4.43 -13.34 24.69
N GLU A 125 5.02 -12.20 24.32
CA GLU A 125 6.33 -12.09 23.68
C GLU A 125 7.13 -10.95 24.26
N TYR A 126 8.45 -10.96 24.02
CA TYR A 126 9.33 -9.87 24.37
C TYR A 126 9.89 -9.17 23.15
N GLU A 127 10.10 -7.86 23.29
CA GLU A 127 10.87 -7.01 22.39
C GLU A 127 12.13 -6.52 23.12
N VAL A 128 13.28 -6.55 22.43
CA VAL A 128 14.48 -5.84 22.91
C VAL A 128 14.30 -4.36 22.66
N ASN A 129 14.12 -3.58 23.72
CA ASN A 129 13.79 -2.15 23.64
C ASN A 129 15.02 -1.24 23.70
N ARG A 130 16.06 -1.64 24.45
CA ARG A 130 17.29 -0.84 24.64
C ARG A 130 18.51 -1.71 24.86
N VAL A 131 19.68 -1.12 24.55
CA VAL A 131 20.99 -1.73 24.82
C VAL A 131 21.28 -1.97 26.31
N GLY A 132 20.62 -1.26 27.21
CA GLY A 132 20.90 -1.35 28.64
C GLY A 132 22.36 -0.99 28.98
N LYS A 133 23.01 -1.84 29.80
CA LYS A 133 24.46 -1.76 30.10
C LYS A 133 25.29 -2.72 29.24
N ALA A 134 24.67 -3.40 28.28
CA ALA A 134 25.35 -4.36 27.42
C ALA A 134 26.54 -3.75 26.68
N SER A 135 27.62 -4.49 26.56
CA SER A 135 28.85 -4.07 25.90
C SER A 135 29.64 -5.28 25.38
N GLY A 136 30.46 -5.07 24.35
CA GLY A 136 31.23 -6.13 23.71
C GLY A 136 30.33 -7.03 22.88
N THR A 137 30.39 -8.34 23.11
CA THR A 137 29.57 -9.34 22.45
C THR A 137 28.22 -9.47 23.13
N ILE A 138 27.14 -9.36 22.36
CA ILE A 138 25.76 -9.46 22.84
C ILE A 138 25.11 -10.67 22.16
N VAL A 139 24.38 -11.44 22.96
CA VAL A 139 23.46 -12.46 22.48
C VAL A 139 22.05 -12.00 22.85
N ILE A 140 21.20 -11.86 21.87
CA ILE A 140 19.75 -11.68 22.05
C ILE A 140 19.19 -13.08 22.12
N GLU A 141 18.66 -13.46 23.26
CA GLU A 141 18.18 -14.80 23.53
C GLU A 141 16.95 -15.15 22.68
N ASP A 142 16.76 -16.45 22.37
CA ASP A 142 15.53 -16.92 21.73
C ASP A 142 14.31 -16.65 22.61
N ASN A 143 14.46 -16.82 23.93
CA ASN A 143 13.42 -16.61 24.93
C ASN A 143 13.96 -15.82 26.12
N TYR A 144 13.15 -14.94 26.68
CA TYR A 144 13.42 -14.24 27.90
C TYR A 144 12.30 -14.53 28.92
N ARG A 145 12.66 -14.95 30.13
CA ARG A 145 11.71 -15.34 31.20
C ARG A 145 10.60 -16.30 30.72
N GLY A 146 10.98 -17.27 29.87
CA GLY A 146 10.09 -18.33 29.41
C GLY A 146 9.16 -17.94 28.23
N LYS A 147 9.30 -16.72 27.69
CA LYS A 147 8.53 -16.26 26.52
C LYS A 147 9.46 -15.89 25.37
N PRO A 148 9.03 -16.05 24.08
CA PRO A 148 9.87 -15.77 22.94
C PRO A 148 10.23 -14.28 22.83
N VAL A 149 11.44 -14.00 22.36
CA VAL A 149 11.89 -12.67 21.94
C VAL A 149 11.73 -12.58 20.44
N THR A 150 10.73 -11.84 19.98
CA THR A 150 10.32 -11.84 18.56
C THR A 150 10.73 -10.57 17.81
N ARG A 151 11.14 -9.54 18.54
CA ARG A 151 11.44 -8.23 17.94
C ARG A 151 12.64 -7.54 18.58
N ILE A 152 13.32 -6.74 17.75
CA ILE A 152 14.22 -5.67 18.18
C ILE A 152 13.51 -4.36 17.87
N ALA A 153 13.27 -3.53 18.87
CA ALA A 153 12.53 -2.28 18.74
C ALA A 153 13.23 -1.26 17.85
N ASP A 154 12.48 -0.28 17.42
CA ASP A 154 13.02 0.89 16.74
C ASP A 154 14.06 1.58 17.64
N GLN A 155 15.24 1.86 17.07
CA GLN A 155 16.35 2.54 17.74
C GLN A 155 16.91 1.83 18.98
N ALA A 156 16.64 0.54 19.20
CA ALA A 156 17.01 -0.20 20.41
C ALA A 156 18.50 -0.06 20.79
N PHE A 157 19.40 -0.12 19.83
CA PHE A 157 20.85 0.00 20.03
C PHE A 157 21.45 1.26 19.39
N LYS A 158 20.63 2.19 18.89
CA LYS A 158 21.08 3.38 18.16
C LYS A 158 22.15 4.16 18.94
N GLY A 159 23.27 4.46 18.27
CA GLY A 159 24.36 5.25 18.83
C GLY A 159 25.19 4.51 19.88
N SER A 160 25.08 3.20 20.02
CA SER A 160 25.88 2.43 20.98
C SER A 160 27.34 2.40 20.56
N VAL A 161 28.20 2.95 21.38
CA VAL A 161 29.68 2.97 21.18
C VAL A 161 30.38 1.77 21.85
N LYS A 162 29.62 0.84 22.44
CA LYS A 162 30.19 -0.23 23.29
C LYS A 162 30.00 -1.61 22.70
N ILE A 163 29.00 -1.83 21.84
CA ILE A 163 28.73 -3.15 21.25
C ILE A 163 29.70 -3.43 20.11
N VAL A 164 30.15 -4.68 20.03
CA VAL A 164 31.13 -5.15 19.03
C VAL A 164 30.52 -6.27 18.18
N ASP A 165 29.97 -7.31 18.79
CA ASP A 165 29.31 -8.41 18.12
C ASP A 165 27.87 -8.57 18.62
N VAL A 166 26.95 -8.90 17.72
CA VAL A 166 25.56 -9.20 18.04
C VAL A 166 25.15 -10.51 17.39
N THR A 167 24.71 -11.46 18.22
CA THR A 167 23.99 -12.65 17.74
C THR A 167 22.51 -12.49 18.06
N VAL A 168 21.65 -12.53 17.03
CA VAL A 168 20.22 -12.38 17.15
C VAL A 168 19.57 -13.75 17.31
N GLY A 169 18.69 -13.92 18.30
CA GLY A 169 17.99 -15.16 18.60
C GLY A 169 17.05 -15.63 17.49
N ASN A 170 16.82 -16.94 17.41
CA ASN A 170 16.09 -17.58 16.31
C ASN A 170 14.60 -17.21 16.24
N ASN A 171 14.00 -16.76 17.35
CA ASN A 171 12.60 -16.35 17.37
C ASN A 171 12.38 -14.89 16.91
N VAL A 172 13.46 -14.12 16.66
CA VAL A 172 13.34 -12.74 16.18
C VAL A 172 12.95 -12.72 14.71
N THR A 173 11.83 -12.09 14.42
CA THR A 173 11.29 -11.93 13.06
C THR A 173 11.36 -10.50 12.54
N TYR A 174 11.54 -9.53 13.43
CA TYR A 174 11.52 -8.11 13.10
C TYR A 174 12.70 -7.36 13.74
N ILE A 175 13.43 -6.62 12.90
CA ILE A 175 14.46 -5.67 13.32
C ILE A 175 13.95 -4.26 13.03
N GLY A 176 13.85 -3.44 14.08
CA GLY A 176 13.23 -2.12 14.02
C GLY A 176 13.99 -1.08 13.22
N LYS A 177 13.32 0.03 12.92
CA LYS A 177 13.90 1.19 12.26
C LYS A 177 15.07 1.76 13.08
N ALA A 178 16.21 1.98 12.40
CA ALA A 178 17.45 2.48 13.02
C ALA A 178 17.90 1.67 14.24
N ALA A 179 17.55 0.39 14.35
CA ALA A 179 17.79 -0.44 15.54
C ALA A 179 19.25 -0.42 15.98
N PHE A 180 20.21 -0.53 15.04
CA PHE A 180 21.66 -0.47 15.28
C PHE A 180 22.33 0.77 14.65
N SER A 181 21.53 1.76 14.21
CA SER A 181 22.08 2.95 13.55
C SER A 181 23.16 3.62 14.39
N SER A 182 24.26 4.03 13.75
CA SER A 182 25.39 4.73 14.37
C SER A 182 26.05 3.95 15.51
N CYS A 183 26.24 2.63 15.32
CA CYS A 183 27.05 1.79 16.21
C CYS A 183 28.47 1.63 15.66
N PRO A 184 29.40 2.56 15.96
CA PRO A 184 30.68 2.65 15.25
C PRO A 184 31.66 1.51 15.56
N LYS A 185 31.44 0.75 16.62
CA LYS A 185 32.29 -0.40 17.00
C LYS A 185 31.68 -1.76 16.64
N LEU A 186 30.46 -1.78 16.10
CA LEU A 186 29.79 -3.02 15.71
C LEU A 186 30.51 -3.64 14.50
N GLU A 187 31.18 -4.78 14.73
CA GLU A 187 31.97 -5.48 13.71
C GLU A 187 31.21 -6.61 13.03
N ARG A 188 30.31 -7.28 13.76
CA ARG A 188 29.56 -8.42 13.26
C ARG A 188 28.15 -8.49 13.81
N VAL A 189 27.23 -8.86 12.93
CA VAL A 189 25.83 -9.17 13.29
C VAL A 189 25.46 -10.51 12.63
N VAL A 190 24.95 -11.44 13.44
CA VAL A 190 24.42 -12.71 12.96
C VAL A 190 22.89 -12.65 13.04
N LEU A 191 22.26 -12.71 11.87
CA LEU A 191 20.80 -12.71 11.71
C LEU A 191 20.32 -14.14 11.47
N PRO A 192 19.29 -14.62 12.19
CA PRO A 192 18.70 -15.93 11.93
C PRO A 192 17.78 -15.90 10.70
N GLU A 193 17.55 -17.08 10.09
CA GLU A 193 16.59 -17.22 8.97
C GLU A 193 15.13 -16.88 9.34
N GLY A 194 14.81 -16.77 10.63
CA GLY A 194 13.50 -16.32 11.10
C GLY A 194 13.20 -14.83 10.83
N VAL A 195 14.21 -14.00 10.58
CA VAL A 195 14.01 -12.56 10.32
C VAL A 195 13.35 -12.36 8.98
N THR A 196 12.15 -11.77 8.98
CA THR A 196 11.37 -11.45 7.78
C THR A 196 11.42 -9.96 7.43
N THR A 197 11.72 -9.10 8.42
CA THR A 197 11.69 -7.65 8.26
C THR A 197 12.91 -6.99 8.88
N ILE A 198 13.59 -6.16 8.10
CA ILE A 198 14.65 -5.26 8.53
C ILE A 198 14.11 -3.83 8.32
N GLY A 199 14.17 -2.98 9.35
CA GLY A 199 13.66 -1.61 9.28
C GLY A 199 14.61 -0.64 8.56
N GLU A 200 14.05 0.49 8.13
CA GLU A 200 14.83 1.59 7.51
C GLU A 200 16.02 1.99 8.39
N SER A 201 17.17 2.24 7.78
CA SER A 201 18.40 2.67 8.47
C SER A 201 18.87 1.74 9.59
N ALA A 202 18.42 0.48 9.63
CA ALA A 202 18.66 -0.42 10.77
C ALA A 202 20.13 -0.52 11.16
N PHE A 203 21.06 -0.52 10.20
CA PHE A 203 22.51 -0.61 10.40
C PHE A 203 23.27 0.62 9.85
N GLN A 204 22.55 1.72 9.57
CA GLN A 204 23.18 2.94 9.04
C GLN A 204 24.38 3.37 9.90
N SER A 205 25.50 3.74 9.26
CA SER A 205 26.71 4.25 9.92
C SER A 205 27.32 3.28 10.95
N CYS A 206 27.14 1.96 10.76
CA CYS A 206 27.91 0.95 11.48
C CYS A 206 29.30 0.84 10.83
N SER A 207 30.17 1.81 11.10
CA SER A 207 31.43 2.02 10.36
C SER A 207 32.45 0.88 10.49
N SER A 208 32.35 0.04 11.52
CA SER A 208 33.22 -1.13 11.72
C SER A 208 32.61 -2.46 11.26
N LEU A 209 31.34 -2.48 10.80
CA LEU A 209 30.68 -3.70 10.35
C LEU A 209 31.41 -4.29 9.12
N LYS A 210 31.89 -5.53 9.22
CA LYS A 210 32.75 -6.17 8.21
C LYS A 210 31.97 -7.07 7.25
N GLU A 211 31.01 -7.80 7.76
CA GLU A 211 30.19 -8.71 6.96
C GLU A 211 28.73 -8.74 7.42
N ILE A 212 27.84 -9.02 6.49
CA ILE A 212 26.44 -9.28 6.75
C ILE A 212 25.88 -10.36 5.81
N VAL A 213 25.07 -11.25 6.38
CA VAL A 213 24.25 -12.21 5.62
C VAL A 213 22.80 -11.79 5.79
N VAL A 214 22.14 -11.47 4.70
CA VAL A 214 20.71 -11.15 4.70
C VAL A 214 19.93 -12.45 4.56
N PRO A 215 19.04 -12.79 5.52
CA PRO A 215 18.26 -14.04 5.48
C PRO A 215 17.39 -14.16 4.22
N SER A 216 17.15 -15.40 3.77
CA SER A 216 16.33 -15.70 2.58
C SER A 216 14.85 -15.32 2.74
N THR A 217 14.39 -15.16 3.95
CA THR A 217 13.03 -14.72 4.32
C THR A 217 12.79 -13.22 4.17
N VAL A 218 13.87 -12.41 4.08
CA VAL A 218 13.80 -10.96 3.88
C VAL A 218 13.48 -10.65 2.43
N LYS A 219 12.37 -9.93 2.20
CA LYS A 219 11.91 -9.53 0.86
C LYS A 219 12.49 -8.20 0.38
N GLU A 220 12.83 -7.33 1.30
CA GLU A 220 13.32 -6.00 0.98
C GLU A 220 14.45 -5.58 1.94
N ILE A 221 15.50 -4.97 1.37
CA ILE A 221 16.45 -4.16 2.11
C ILE A 221 15.96 -2.71 1.98
N PRO A 222 15.39 -2.11 3.03
CA PRO A 222 14.74 -0.81 2.91
C PRO A 222 15.72 0.36 2.85
N TYR A 223 15.17 1.57 2.82
CA TYR A 223 15.89 2.83 2.75
C TYR A 223 17.06 2.89 3.74
N ASN A 224 18.29 3.20 3.19
CA ASN A 224 19.45 3.60 3.97
C ASN A 224 19.98 2.53 4.95
N THR A 225 19.61 1.25 4.77
CA THR A 225 19.82 0.18 5.77
C THR A 225 21.29 -0.02 6.15
N PHE A 226 22.22 -0.13 5.18
CA PHE A 226 23.66 -0.30 5.39
C PHE A 226 24.49 0.89 4.87
N ALA A 227 23.88 2.05 4.72
CA ALA A 227 24.59 3.24 4.26
C ALA A 227 25.70 3.64 5.25
N TYR A 228 26.81 4.13 4.72
CA TYR A 228 27.98 4.54 5.51
C TYR A 228 28.62 3.42 6.37
N CYS A 229 28.40 2.15 6.04
CA CYS A 229 29.12 1.02 6.64
C CYS A 229 30.51 0.92 5.99
N ALA A 230 31.43 1.75 6.43
CA ALA A 230 32.72 1.98 5.76
C ALA A 230 33.63 0.73 5.70
N SER A 231 33.53 -0.16 6.67
CA SER A 231 34.34 -1.39 6.74
C SER A 231 33.64 -2.64 6.16
N LEU A 232 32.44 -2.49 5.56
CA LEU A 232 31.66 -3.62 5.05
C LEU A 232 32.34 -4.20 3.80
N GLU A 233 33.02 -5.33 3.98
CA GLU A 233 33.81 -6.03 2.94
C GLU A 233 33.00 -7.09 2.23
N LYS A 234 32.05 -7.72 2.94
CA LYS A 234 31.28 -8.86 2.42
C LYS A 234 29.80 -8.70 2.73
N VAL A 235 29.00 -8.78 1.67
CA VAL A 235 27.54 -8.82 1.74
C VAL A 235 27.07 -10.08 1.03
N THR A 236 26.32 -10.93 1.74
CA THR A 236 25.65 -12.08 1.16
C THR A 236 24.16 -11.79 1.10
N LEU A 237 23.64 -11.72 -0.11
CA LEU A 237 22.21 -11.57 -0.39
C LEU A 237 21.69 -12.95 -0.82
N ASN A 238 20.72 -13.49 -0.12
CA ASN A 238 20.14 -14.79 -0.42
C ASN A 238 18.95 -14.68 -1.38
N GLU A 239 18.64 -15.78 -2.06
CA GLU A 239 17.43 -15.89 -2.87
C GLU A 239 16.17 -15.68 -1.99
N GLY A 240 15.18 -15.01 -2.55
CA GLY A 240 13.99 -14.55 -1.83
C GLY A 240 13.92 -13.03 -1.66
N LEU A 241 15.06 -12.33 -1.75
CA LEU A 241 15.10 -10.87 -1.76
C LEU A 241 14.51 -10.34 -3.07
N GLU A 242 13.56 -9.40 -3.00
CA GLU A 242 12.87 -8.85 -4.17
C GLU A 242 13.28 -7.41 -4.48
N THR A 243 13.69 -6.64 -3.45
CA THR A 243 14.02 -5.22 -3.61
C THR A 243 15.25 -4.82 -2.78
N ILE A 244 16.17 -4.10 -3.41
CA ILE A 244 17.22 -3.33 -2.74
C ILE A 244 16.79 -1.87 -2.77
N GLY A 245 16.52 -1.30 -1.60
CA GLY A 245 15.94 0.03 -1.45
C GLY A 245 16.91 1.18 -1.72
N GLU A 246 16.38 2.40 -1.63
CA GLU A 246 17.16 3.62 -1.84
C GLU A 246 18.28 3.77 -0.79
N LEU A 247 19.48 4.16 -1.25
CA LEU A 247 20.69 4.35 -0.42
C LEU A 247 21.14 3.11 0.37
N ALA A 248 20.61 1.92 0.08
CA ALA A 248 20.76 0.72 0.92
C ALA A 248 22.22 0.40 1.31
N PHE A 249 23.20 0.54 0.39
CA PHE A 249 24.62 0.31 0.60
C PHE A 249 25.48 1.50 0.19
N SER A 250 24.90 2.69 0.16
CA SER A 250 25.60 3.90 -0.28
C SER A 250 26.81 4.21 0.61
N TYR A 251 27.84 4.83 0.02
CA TYR A 251 29.07 5.22 0.69
C TYR A 251 29.85 4.04 1.34
N GLY A 252 29.70 2.84 0.81
CA GLY A 252 30.49 1.67 1.18
C GLY A 252 31.94 1.82 0.71
N SER A 253 32.90 1.81 1.65
CA SER A 253 34.31 2.06 1.32
C SER A 253 35.15 0.79 1.23
N SER A 254 34.60 -0.40 1.50
CA SER A 254 35.37 -1.67 1.57
C SER A 254 34.78 -2.80 0.73
N LEU A 255 33.54 -2.70 0.26
CA LEU A 255 32.87 -3.72 -0.54
C LEU A 255 33.44 -3.75 -1.97
N LYS A 256 34.16 -4.85 -2.32
CA LYS A 256 34.80 -4.98 -3.63
C LYS A 256 33.95 -5.67 -4.67
N GLU A 257 33.07 -6.57 -4.28
CA GLU A 257 32.21 -7.33 -5.17
C GLU A 257 30.84 -7.51 -4.52
N ILE A 258 29.80 -7.49 -5.34
CA ILE A 258 28.43 -7.82 -4.92
C ILE A 258 27.78 -8.73 -5.96
N THR A 259 27.05 -9.73 -5.47
CA THR A 259 26.16 -10.55 -6.30
C THR A 259 24.72 -10.30 -5.89
N ILE A 260 23.93 -9.87 -6.85
CA ILE A 260 22.50 -9.61 -6.69
C ILE A 260 21.74 -10.89 -7.06
N PRO A 261 20.88 -11.43 -6.18
CA PRO A 261 20.11 -12.65 -6.43
C PRO A 261 19.18 -12.56 -7.64
N ASP A 262 18.81 -13.71 -8.19
CA ASP A 262 17.87 -13.81 -9.32
C ASP A 262 16.43 -13.37 -8.96
N THR A 263 16.07 -13.38 -7.69
CA THR A 263 14.75 -12.95 -7.20
C THR A 263 14.57 -11.44 -7.12
N VAL A 264 15.68 -10.66 -7.11
CA VAL A 264 15.63 -9.20 -7.04
C VAL A 264 15.05 -8.62 -8.32
N LYS A 265 14.04 -7.76 -8.19
CA LYS A 265 13.38 -7.02 -9.28
C LYS A 265 13.93 -5.62 -9.48
N THR A 266 14.28 -4.96 -8.39
CA THR A 266 14.65 -3.54 -8.40
C THR A 266 15.88 -3.27 -7.55
N ILE A 267 16.85 -2.53 -8.14
CA ILE A 267 17.95 -1.89 -7.42
C ILE A 267 17.61 -0.39 -7.31
N GLY A 268 17.42 0.09 -6.08
CA GLY A 268 16.86 1.41 -5.76
C GLY A 268 17.79 2.59 -6.07
N ASN A 269 17.23 3.80 -5.95
CA ASN A 269 17.99 5.03 -6.15
C ASN A 269 19.21 5.09 -5.22
N TYR A 270 20.36 5.48 -5.77
CA TYR A 270 21.59 5.63 -4.99
C TYR A 270 22.04 4.38 -4.21
N ALA A 271 21.52 3.19 -4.50
CA ALA A 271 21.69 1.99 -3.67
C ALA A 271 23.15 1.68 -3.34
N PHE A 272 24.08 1.82 -4.29
CA PHE A 272 25.53 1.61 -4.15
C PHE A 272 26.34 2.86 -4.54
N THR A 273 25.73 4.05 -4.49
CA THR A 273 26.42 5.28 -4.88
C THR A 273 27.66 5.52 -4.02
N VAL A 274 28.75 6.04 -4.64
CA VAL A 274 30.02 6.35 -3.97
C VAL A 274 30.69 5.12 -3.31
N SER A 275 30.45 3.91 -3.84
CA SER A 275 31.14 2.68 -3.44
C SER A 275 32.52 2.63 -4.12
N LYS A 276 33.46 3.42 -3.59
CA LYS A 276 34.73 3.77 -4.25
C LYS A 276 35.68 2.60 -4.52
N VAL A 277 35.51 1.46 -3.85
CA VAL A 277 36.35 0.27 -4.02
C VAL A 277 35.60 -0.90 -4.68
N LEU A 278 34.33 -0.72 -5.03
CA LEU A 278 33.52 -1.73 -5.70
C LEU A 278 34.07 -1.96 -7.11
N GLU A 279 34.60 -3.17 -7.36
CA GLU A 279 35.23 -3.54 -8.60
C GLU A 279 34.33 -4.33 -9.53
N LYS A 280 33.38 -5.09 -8.97
CA LYS A 280 32.56 -6.03 -9.73
C LYS A 280 31.15 -6.12 -9.19
N VAL A 281 30.18 -6.12 -10.11
CA VAL A 281 28.77 -6.36 -9.83
C VAL A 281 28.28 -7.51 -10.69
N ASN A 282 27.72 -8.55 -10.06
CA ASN A 282 27.01 -9.62 -10.76
C ASN A 282 25.50 -9.38 -10.55
N VAL A 283 24.76 -9.20 -11.63
CA VAL A 283 23.34 -8.86 -11.62
C VAL A 283 22.52 -10.09 -11.96
N GLY A 284 21.64 -10.52 -11.04
CA GLY A 284 20.78 -11.68 -11.20
C GLY A 284 19.73 -11.53 -12.30
N ALA A 285 19.18 -12.67 -12.74
CA ALA A 285 18.29 -12.75 -13.90
C ALA A 285 16.97 -11.99 -13.73
N GLY A 286 16.50 -11.83 -12.51
CA GLY A 286 15.21 -11.18 -12.23
C GLY A 286 15.21 -9.67 -12.21
N VAL A 287 16.38 -9.00 -12.26
CA VAL A 287 16.46 -7.53 -12.16
C VAL A 287 15.85 -6.89 -13.41
N GLU A 288 14.77 -6.14 -13.19
CA GLU A 288 14.05 -5.43 -14.24
C GLU A 288 14.48 -3.95 -14.35
N THR A 289 14.82 -3.32 -13.21
CA THR A 289 15.16 -1.90 -13.17
C THR A 289 16.34 -1.62 -12.25
N ILE A 290 17.34 -0.89 -12.78
CA ILE A 290 18.41 -0.25 -12.03
C ILE A 290 18.09 1.24 -12.01
N LYS A 291 17.79 1.77 -10.82
CA LYS A 291 17.26 3.11 -10.66
C LYS A 291 18.33 4.20 -10.67
N GLU A 292 17.87 5.45 -10.50
CA GLU A 292 18.72 6.63 -10.60
C GLU A 292 19.92 6.59 -9.66
N TYR A 293 21.10 6.92 -10.18
CA TYR A 293 22.37 6.97 -9.45
C TYR A 293 22.76 5.70 -8.73
N ALA A 294 22.17 4.53 -9.03
CA ALA A 294 22.34 3.30 -8.25
C ALA A 294 23.79 2.93 -7.98
N PHE A 295 24.69 3.05 -8.96
CA PHE A 295 26.12 2.77 -8.86
C PHE A 295 26.99 4.02 -9.14
N SER A 296 26.37 5.19 -9.22
CA SER A 296 27.09 6.44 -9.55
C SER A 296 28.30 6.65 -8.63
N ARG A 297 29.41 7.11 -9.22
CA ARG A 297 30.70 7.39 -8.53
C ARG A 297 31.34 6.17 -7.87
N SER A 298 31.01 4.96 -8.32
CA SER A 298 31.75 3.75 -7.97
C SER A 298 33.01 3.68 -8.83
N SER A 299 34.00 4.51 -8.53
CA SER A 299 35.12 4.84 -9.43
C SER A 299 36.05 3.65 -9.78
N GLU A 300 36.09 2.61 -8.96
CA GLU A 300 36.86 1.40 -9.19
C GLU A 300 36.07 0.27 -9.86
N LEU A 301 34.77 0.49 -10.20
CA LEU A 301 33.95 -0.51 -10.87
C LEU A 301 34.50 -0.81 -12.26
N LYS A 302 34.93 -2.07 -12.47
CA LYS A 302 35.57 -2.57 -13.70
C LYS A 302 34.60 -3.32 -14.58
N SER A 303 33.64 -4.05 -13.98
CA SER A 303 32.70 -4.89 -14.71
C SER A 303 31.33 -4.98 -14.05
N VAL A 304 30.30 -4.98 -14.89
CA VAL A 304 28.92 -5.29 -14.55
C VAL A 304 28.51 -6.50 -15.40
N ASN A 305 28.22 -7.61 -14.76
CA ASN A 305 27.90 -8.87 -15.40
C ASN A 305 26.42 -9.18 -15.21
N PHE A 306 25.65 -9.20 -16.27
CA PHE A 306 24.27 -9.63 -16.26
C PHE A 306 24.16 -11.14 -16.48
N ALA A 307 23.20 -11.79 -15.82
CA ALA A 307 22.88 -13.19 -16.06
C ALA A 307 22.45 -13.43 -17.52
N SER A 308 22.65 -14.66 -18.02
CA SER A 308 22.41 -14.99 -19.45
C SER A 308 20.95 -14.84 -19.90
N GLN A 309 19.98 -14.82 -18.98
CA GLN A 309 18.55 -14.63 -19.23
C GLN A 309 18.01 -13.46 -18.38
N ALA A 310 18.75 -12.38 -18.31
CA ALA A 310 18.37 -11.22 -17.50
C ALA A 310 17.09 -10.55 -18.02
N SER A 311 16.25 -10.16 -17.07
CA SER A 311 14.94 -9.49 -17.33
C SER A 311 15.05 -7.97 -17.40
N LEU A 312 16.26 -7.41 -17.48
CA LEU A 312 16.49 -5.97 -17.43
C LEU A 312 15.69 -5.23 -18.50
N LYS A 313 14.91 -4.26 -18.08
CA LYS A 313 14.12 -3.37 -18.93
C LYS A 313 14.71 -1.96 -18.95
N LYS A 314 15.23 -1.51 -17.80
CA LYS A 314 15.54 -0.10 -17.65
C LYS A 314 16.79 0.16 -16.81
N LEU A 315 17.66 1.01 -17.36
CA LEU A 315 18.71 1.73 -16.65
C LEU A 315 18.28 3.20 -16.52
N GLU A 316 18.09 3.68 -15.29
CA GLU A 316 17.61 5.06 -15.08
C GLU A 316 18.76 6.09 -15.12
N THR A 317 18.40 7.37 -14.97
CA THR A 317 19.30 8.50 -15.03
C THR A 317 20.53 8.32 -14.14
N ASN A 318 21.73 8.54 -14.68
CA ASN A 318 23.01 8.45 -13.97
C ASN A 318 23.30 7.09 -13.28
N ALA A 319 22.65 6.01 -13.68
CA ALA A 319 22.75 4.71 -12.96
C ALA A 319 24.18 4.25 -12.72
N PHE A 320 25.10 4.48 -13.66
CA PHE A 320 26.52 4.14 -13.58
C PHE A 320 27.47 5.33 -13.72
N SER A 321 26.97 6.58 -13.73
CA SER A 321 27.78 7.77 -14.01
C SER A 321 29.04 7.84 -13.11
N TYR A 322 30.16 8.25 -13.68
CA TYR A 322 31.47 8.33 -13.02
C TYR A 322 32.02 7.02 -12.47
N CYS A 323 31.68 5.87 -13.08
CA CYS A 323 32.37 4.60 -12.87
C CYS A 323 33.64 4.54 -13.74
N THR A 324 34.61 5.37 -13.41
CA THR A 324 35.77 5.72 -14.28
C THR A 324 36.65 4.56 -14.69
N LYS A 325 36.53 3.37 -14.05
CA LYS A 325 37.25 2.14 -14.41
C LYS A 325 36.40 1.12 -15.17
N LEU A 326 35.14 1.44 -15.45
CA LEU A 326 34.27 0.54 -16.22
C LEU A 326 34.72 0.51 -17.67
N THR A 327 35.11 -0.68 -18.17
CA THR A 327 35.76 -0.83 -19.49
C THR A 327 34.76 -1.07 -20.63
N GLY A 328 33.59 -1.60 -20.31
CA GLY A 328 32.50 -1.87 -21.23
C GLY A 328 31.35 -2.60 -20.55
N VAL A 329 30.20 -2.63 -21.20
CA VAL A 329 29.00 -3.30 -20.72
C VAL A 329 28.32 -4.01 -21.89
N ILE A 330 27.90 -5.25 -21.65
CA ILE A 330 27.01 -5.99 -22.57
C ILE A 330 25.63 -5.97 -21.94
N LEU A 331 24.73 -5.18 -22.53
CA LEU A 331 23.35 -5.12 -22.06
C LEU A 331 22.57 -6.35 -22.51
N PRO A 332 21.72 -6.95 -21.64
CA PRO A 332 20.95 -8.13 -21.99
C PRO A 332 19.83 -7.82 -22.99
N ASP A 333 19.48 -8.84 -23.79
CA ASP A 333 18.30 -8.79 -24.64
C ASP A 333 17.04 -8.47 -23.81
N GLY A 334 16.16 -7.63 -24.35
CA GLY A 334 14.99 -7.17 -23.65
C GLY A 334 15.15 -5.86 -22.88
N THR A 335 16.39 -5.31 -22.78
CA THR A 335 16.60 -3.93 -22.29
C THR A 335 15.93 -2.94 -23.25
N GLU A 336 15.12 -2.02 -22.71
CA GLU A 336 14.29 -1.08 -23.49
C GLU A 336 14.76 0.36 -23.36
N ASP A 337 15.35 0.76 -22.22
CA ASP A 337 15.61 2.15 -21.86
C ASP A 337 17.00 2.32 -21.23
N ILE A 338 17.80 3.23 -21.79
CA ILE A 338 19.07 3.73 -21.23
C ILE A 338 18.86 5.20 -20.88
N GLY A 339 18.79 5.52 -19.60
CA GLY A 339 18.46 6.84 -19.07
C GLY A 339 19.49 7.92 -19.36
N GLU A 340 19.12 9.17 -19.06
CA GLU A 340 19.97 10.36 -19.20
C GLU A 340 21.27 10.18 -18.39
N ALA A 341 22.40 10.56 -18.99
CA ALA A 341 23.74 10.52 -18.37
C ALA A 341 24.06 9.15 -17.72
N CYS A 342 23.47 8.03 -18.19
CA CYS A 342 23.58 6.71 -17.56
C CYS A 342 25.02 6.29 -17.31
N PHE A 343 25.91 6.47 -18.30
CA PHE A 343 27.35 6.16 -18.27
C PHE A 343 28.22 7.43 -18.35
N TYR A 344 27.67 8.58 -18.00
CA TYR A 344 28.36 9.87 -18.06
C TYR A 344 29.68 9.83 -17.26
N GLY A 345 30.81 10.19 -17.91
CA GLY A 345 32.12 10.28 -17.26
C GLY A 345 32.84 8.94 -17.02
N ASP A 346 32.36 7.85 -17.62
CA ASP A 346 32.98 6.52 -17.56
C ASP A 346 34.13 6.44 -18.58
N SER A 347 35.23 7.07 -18.26
CA SER A 347 36.34 7.35 -19.18
C SER A 347 37.04 6.12 -19.79
N GLU A 348 36.89 4.96 -19.19
CA GLU A 348 37.49 3.71 -19.73
C GLU A 348 36.52 2.91 -20.63
N ILE A 349 35.25 3.27 -20.76
CA ILE A 349 34.33 2.61 -21.68
C ILE A 349 34.73 2.93 -23.12
N LYS A 350 35.24 1.90 -23.83
CA LYS A 350 35.61 1.99 -25.25
C LYS A 350 34.70 1.21 -26.17
N GLU A 351 33.90 0.34 -25.62
CA GLU A 351 32.92 -0.47 -26.33
C GLU A 351 31.70 -0.75 -25.45
N ILE A 352 30.55 -0.88 -26.07
CA ILE A 352 29.29 -1.29 -25.43
C ILE A 352 28.47 -2.08 -26.44
N THR A 353 27.72 -3.07 -25.98
CA THR A 353 26.74 -3.78 -26.79
C THR A 353 25.35 -3.38 -26.36
N ILE A 354 24.58 -2.80 -27.28
CA ILE A 354 23.21 -2.32 -27.07
C ILE A 354 22.26 -3.23 -27.88
N PRO A 355 21.38 -4.01 -27.25
CA PRO A 355 20.48 -4.91 -27.97
C PRO A 355 19.41 -4.15 -28.79
N ASP A 356 18.82 -4.83 -29.77
CA ASP A 356 17.79 -4.26 -30.67
C ASP A 356 16.48 -3.92 -29.95
N SER A 357 16.29 -4.41 -28.75
CA SER A 357 15.16 -4.10 -27.88
C SER A 357 15.20 -2.68 -27.31
N VAL A 358 16.39 -2.04 -27.26
CA VAL A 358 16.53 -0.66 -26.79
C VAL A 358 15.83 0.27 -27.77
N ASN A 359 14.89 1.02 -27.22
CA ASN A 359 14.10 1.99 -27.99
C ASN A 359 14.32 3.44 -27.52
N HIS A 360 15.12 3.65 -26.47
CA HIS A 360 15.47 4.96 -25.94
C HIS A 360 16.88 5.00 -25.37
N VAL A 361 17.64 6.04 -25.77
CA VAL A 361 18.94 6.40 -25.19
C VAL A 361 18.89 7.88 -24.84
N GLY A 362 18.98 8.17 -23.55
CA GLY A 362 18.83 9.52 -22.99
C GLY A 362 20.00 10.45 -23.32
N PHE A 363 19.75 11.74 -23.14
CA PHE A 363 20.74 12.80 -23.38
C PHE A 363 22.01 12.58 -22.55
N GLY A 364 23.17 12.71 -23.20
CA GLY A 364 24.47 12.62 -22.54
C GLY A 364 24.76 11.25 -21.92
N ALA A 365 24.00 10.21 -22.26
CA ALA A 365 24.18 8.86 -21.68
C ALA A 365 25.62 8.34 -21.77
N PHE A 366 26.38 8.76 -22.78
CA PHE A 366 27.77 8.35 -23.04
C PHE A 366 28.75 9.53 -23.11
N ASP A 367 28.37 10.72 -22.66
CA ASP A 367 29.27 11.87 -22.65
C ASP A 367 30.45 11.64 -21.70
N LEU A 368 31.63 12.13 -22.09
CA LEU A 368 32.88 11.96 -21.35
C LEU A 368 33.29 10.48 -21.11
N THR A 369 32.77 9.54 -21.91
CA THR A 369 33.26 8.16 -21.94
C THR A 369 34.50 8.06 -22.85
N GLY A 370 35.22 6.92 -22.76
CA GLY A 370 36.30 6.63 -23.73
C GLY A 370 35.78 6.53 -25.17
N LEU A 371 34.55 6.09 -25.40
CA LEU A 371 33.85 6.16 -26.69
C LEU A 371 33.72 7.61 -27.18
N TYR A 372 33.26 8.50 -26.31
CA TYR A 372 33.10 9.90 -26.59
C TYR A 372 34.43 10.57 -26.96
N GLU A 373 35.46 10.36 -26.15
CA GLU A 373 36.79 10.95 -26.34
C GLU A 373 37.49 10.46 -27.62
N ALA A 374 37.36 9.15 -27.93
CA ALA A 374 38.00 8.56 -29.12
C ALA A 374 37.30 8.89 -30.45
N SER A 375 36.05 9.34 -30.42
CA SER A 375 35.24 9.66 -31.57
C SER A 375 35.59 11.03 -32.17
N GLY A 376 35.36 11.23 -33.48
CA GLY A 376 35.29 12.53 -34.13
C GLY A 376 34.05 13.33 -33.69
N GLU A 377 33.51 14.17 -34.59
CA GLU A 377 32.33 14.98 -34.29
C GLU A 377 31.07 14.16 -33.98
N TYR A 378 30.94 12.97 -34.59
CA TYR A 378 29.81 12.06 -34.46
C TYR A 378 30.19 10.88 -33.57
N VAL A 379 29.57 10.79 -32.40
CA VAL A 379 29.86 9.76 -31.39
C VAL A 379 28.86 8.63 -31.51
N TYR A 380 29.38 7.41 -31.60
CA TYR A 380 28.58 6.18 -31.66
C TYR A 380 28.80 5.28 -30.44
N ALA A 381 27.72 4.80 -29.88
CA ALA A 381 27.69 3.69 -28.95
C ALA A 381 26.97 2.54 -29.66
N ASP A 382 27.73 1.49 -30.02
CA ASP A 382 27.26 0.43 -30.92
C ASP A 382 26.65 1.03 -32.21
N ARG A 383 25.38 0.77 -32.49
CA ARG A 383 24.65 1.29 -33.66
C ARG A 383 23.84 2.56 -33.36
N TRP A 384 23.99 3.16 -32.19
CA TRP A 384 23.34 4.40 -31.81
C TRP A 384 24.25 5.60 -32.04
N LEU A 385 23.76 6.63 -32.73
CA LEU A 385 24.40 7.94 -32.77
C LEU A 385 24.01 8.70 -31.50
N VAL A 386 24.95 8.85 -30.56
CA VAL A 386 24.65 9.30 -29.18
C VAL A 386 25.06 10.74 -28.89
N ALA A 387 25.97 11.32 -29.69
CA ALA A 387 26.32 12.73 -29.52
C ALA A 387 26.87 13.35 -30.83
N TYR A 388 26.72 14.68 -30.95
CA TYR A 388 27.38 15.53 -31.93
C TYR A 388 28.22 16.56 -31.16
N LYS A 389 29.57 16.52 -31.29
CA LYS A 389 30.53 17.25 -30.46
C LYS A 389 30.82 18.70 -30.87
N SER A 390 30.21 19.20 -31.93
CA SER A 390 30.48 20.55 -32.36
C SER A 390 29.97 21.61 -31.37
N GLU A 391 30.82 22.45 -30.82
CA GLU A 391 30.47 23.59 -29.97
C GLU A 391 29.64 24.64 -30.69
N THR A 392 29.91 24.85 -31.98
CA THR A 392 29.22 25.84 -32.84
C THR A 392 27.89 25.33 -33.35
N ARG A 393 27.64 24.00 -33.29
CA ARG A 393 26.44 23.39 -33.87
C ARG A 393 26.17 23.83 -35.33
N ASP A 394 27.21 23.93 -36.14
CA ASP A 394 27.19 24.54 -37.44
C ASP A 394 27.05 23.58 -38.63
N VAL A 395 26.67 22.32 -38.37
CA VAL A 395 26.33 21.36 -39.44
C VAL A 395 25.25 21.94 -40.35
N VAL A 396 25.47 21.84 -41.68
CA VAL A 396 24.56 22.42 -42.68
C VAL A 396 23.60 21.37 -43.24
N SER A 397 24.08 20.16 -43.51
CA SER A 397 23.29 19.06 -44.05
C SER A 397 23.69 17.75 -43.40
N LEU A 398 22.74 16.88 -43.17
CA LEU A 398 22.97 15.54 -42.63
C LEU A 398 22.53 14.48 -43.65
N GLY A 399 23.43 13.64 -44.07
CA GLY A 399 23.19 12.52 -44.98
C GLY A 399 24.11 11.33 -44.67
N LYS A 400 24.23 10.43 -45.62
CA LYS A 400 25.07 9.19 -45.50
C LYS A 400 26.56 9.47 -45.25
N ASP A 401 27.04 10.68 -45.60
CA ASP A 401 28.45 11.04 -45.37
C ASP A 401 28.70 11.47 -43.91
N GLN A 402 27.68 11.94 -43.22
CA GLN A 402 27.72 12.37 -41.82
C GLN A 402 27.22 11.25 -40.87
N ILE A 403 26.13 10.57 -41.25
CA ILE A 403 25.51 9.48 -40.44
C ILE A 403 25.83 8.15 -41.13
N LYS A 404 26.58 7.28 -40.44
CA LYS A 404 27.04 6.00 -41.00
C LYS A 404 25.86 5.10 -41.38
N GLU A 405 25.95 4.44 -42.53
CA GLU A 405 25.07 3.31 -42.86
C GLU A 405 25.21 2.22 -41.78
N GLY A 406 24.10 1.62 -41.37
CA GLY A 406 24.08 0.70 -40.22
C GLY A 406 23.71 1.37 -38.89
N THR A 407 23.65 2.72 -38.85
CA THR A 407 23.08 3.43 -37.67
C THR A 407 21.65 3.01 -37.49
N TYR A 408 21.32 2.45 -36.29
CA TYR A 408 19.99 2.00 -35.93
C TYR A 408 19.10 3.14 -35.43
N ALA A 409 19.66 4.04 -34.59
CA ALA A 409 18.90 5.11 -33.99
C ALA A 409 19.77 6.36 -33.71
N ILE A 410 19.07 7.48 -33.56
CA ILE A 410 19.64 8.74 -33.07
C ILE A 410 19.13 8.95 -31.64
N ALA A 411 20.04 9.14 -30.70
CA ALA A 411 19.72 9.35 -29.30
C ALA A 411 19.10 10.75 -29.02
N ASP A 412 18.73 11.00 -27.78
CA ASP A 412 18.10 12.24 -27.36
C ASP A 412 19.03 13.44 -27.54
N SER A 413 18.46 14.53 -28.04
CA SER A 413 19.09 15.87 -28.15
C SER A 413 20.38 15.98 -28.97
N VAL A 414 20.72 14.98 -29.78
CA VAL A 414 22.01 14.92 -30.53
C VAL A 414 22.24 16.18 -31.34
N PHE A 415 21.27 16.65 -32.15
CA PHE A 415 21.38 17.80 -33.03
C PHE A 415 20.54 19.00 -32.53
N THR A 416 20.32 19.12 -31.27
CA THR A 416 19.60 20.23 -30.64
C THR A 416 20.23 21.56 -31.01
N LYS A 417 19.42 22.55 -31.43
CA LYS A 417 19.85 23.95 -31.72
C LYS A 417 20.91 24.07 -32.80
N CYS A 418 20.93 23.21 -33.81
CA CYS A 418 21.81 23.36 -34.98
C CYS A 418 21.34 24.50 -35.84
N GLN A 419 21.96 25.68 -35.67
CA GLN A 419 21.52 26.95 -36.27
C GLN A 419 21.65 27.01 -37.78
N ARG A 420 22.46 26.14 -38.38
CA ARG A 420 22.73 26.13 -39.84
C ARG A 420 22.16 24.94 -40.57
N LEU A 421 21.63 23.95 -39.81
CA LEU A 421 21.09 22.70 -40.38
C LEU A 421 19.89 23.00 -41.28
N SER A 422 20.01 22.71 -42.55
CA SER A 422 18.99 23.00 -43.59
C SER A 422 18.19 21.75 -43.96
N ASP A 423 18.86 20.60 -44.09
CA ASP A 423 18.24 19.36 -44.54
C ASP A 423 18.82 18.13 -43.84
N VAL A 424 17.99 17.12 -43.71
CA VAL A 424 18.34 15.82 -43.10
C VAL A 424 17.84 14.70 -44.01
N THR A 425 18.73 13.78 -44.38
CA THR A 425 18.37 12.52 -45.03
C THR A 425 18.96 11.37 -44.25
N LEU A 426 18.11 10.69 -43.48
CA LEU A 426 18.55 9.57 -42.63
C LEU A 426 18.84 8.32 -43.48
N PRO A 427 19.88 7.54 -43.11
CA PRO A 427 20.12 6.22 -43.71
C PRO A 427 18.93 5.30 -43.56
N SER A 428 18.80 4.32 -44.46
CA SER A 428 17.70 3.34 -44.42
C SER A 428 17.78 2.36 -43.26
N SER A 429 18.84 2.38 -42.49
CA SER A 429 19.04 1.61 -41.27
C SER A 429 18.45 2.27 -40.02
N VAL A 430 18.15 3.59 -40.08
CA VAL A 430 17.63 4.33 -38.90
C VAL A 430 16.14 4.05 -38.69
N GLU A 431 15.81 3.50 -37.57
CA GLU A 431 14.45 3.17 -37.16
C GLU A 431 13.86 4.12 -36.09
N ILE A 432 14.71 4.81 -35.29
CA ILE A 432 14.29 5.67 -34.20
C ILE A 432 14.98 7.03 -34.29
N VAL A 433 14.17 8.10 -34.15
CA VAL A 433 14.65 9.47 -33.92
C VAL A 433 14.32 9.84 -32.47
N GLY A 434 15.33 10.03 -31.63
CA GLY A 434 15.25 10.28 -30.21
C GLY A 434 14.55 11.57 -29.82
N ARG A 435 14.31 11.73 -28.51
CA ARG A 435 13.63 12.92 -27.98
C ARG A 435 14.43 14.18 -28.23
N MET A 436 13.76 15.24 -28.70
CA MET A 436 14.37 16.53 -28.95
C MET A 436 15.62 16.45 -29.86
N ALA A 437 15.81 15.36 -30.63
CA ALA A 437 17.02 15.10 -31.41
C ALA A 437 17.38 16.28 -32.36
N PHE A 438 16.40 16.97 -32.92
CA PHE A 438 16.53 18.14 -33.81
C PHE A 438 15.73 19.36 -33.33
N ILE A 439 15.46 19.45 -32.01
CA ILE A 439 14.70 20.59 -31.47
C ILE A 439 15.40 21.93 -31.77
N GLU A 440 14.62 22.96 -32.06
CA GLU A 440 15.12 24.34 -32.30
C GLU A 440 16.19 24.45 -33.39
N CYS A 441 16.00 23.74 -34.53
CA CYS A 441 16.81 23.91 -35.73
C CYS A 441 16.10 24.89 -36.70
N PRO A 442 16.36 26.20 -36.63
CA PRO A 442 15.53 27.23 -37.28
C PRO A 442 15.62 27.26 -38.80
N LEU A 443 16.69 26.73 -39.40
CA LEU A 443 16.86 26.65 -40.84
C LEU A 443 16.50 25.30 -41.45
N LEU A 444 16.07 24.30 -40.62
CA LEU A 444 15.70 22.98 -41.12
C LEU A 444 14.37 23.05 -41.88
N TYR A 445 14.43 22.89 -43.23
CA TYR A 445 13.26 22.94 -44.09
C TYR A 445 12.86 21.57 -44.68
N LYS A 446 13.76 20.57 -44.67
CA LYS A 446 13.53 19.24 -45.26
C LYS A 446 14.07 18.12 -44.43
N VAL A 447 13.27 17.06 -44.26
CA VAL A 447 13.63 15.81 -43.56
C VAL A 447 13.14 14.61 -44.37
N ILE A 448 14.04 13.63 -44.61
CA ILE A 448 13.72 12.35 -45.26
C ILE A 448 14.08 11.21 -44.34
N MET A 449 13.09 10.35 -44.03
CA MET A 449 13.17 9.28 -43.03
C MET A 449 12.66 7.95 -43.62
N PRO A 450 13.41 7.24 -44.47
CA PRO A 450 12.88 6.15 -45.28
C PRO A 450 12.35 4.96 -44.49
N LYS A 451 12.92 4.70 -43.31
CA LYS A 451 12.64 3.51 -42.48
C LYS A 451 12.44 3.77 -40.99
N VAL A 452 12.25 5.04 -40.63
CA VAL A 452 11.97 5.45 -39.26
C VAL A 452 10.60 4.86 -38.82
N LYS A 453 10.58 4.15 -37.72
CA LYS A 453 9.38 3.58 -37.08
C LYS A 453 8.84 4.48 -35.98
N VAL A 454 9.75 5.17 -35.26
CA VAL A 454 9.40 6.01 -34.10
C VAL A 454 10.05 7.39 -34.23
N ILE A 455 9.22 8.42 -34.15
CA ILE A 455 9.63 9.82 -33.97
C ILE A 455 9.30 10.19 -32.55
N SER A 456 10.34 10.34 -31.72
CA SER A 456 10.16 10.54 -30.28
C SER A 456 9.73 11.94 -29.90
N TYR A 457 9.45 12.15 -28.60
CA TYR A 457 8.96 13.40 -28.02
C TYR A 457 9.79 14.62 -28.44
N GLY A 458 9.13 15.61 -29.00
CA GLY A 458 9.74 16.89 -29.39
C GLY A 458 10.85 16.80 -30.44
N ALA A 459 10.98 15.69 -31.16
CA ALA A 459 12.14 15.41 -32.02
C ALA A 459 12.50 16.54 -33.00
N PHE A 460 11.50 17.19 -33.57
CA PHE A 460 11.64 18.34 -34.51
C PHE A 460 10.95 19.61 -34.00
N ALA A 461 10.67 19.70 -32.70
CA ALA A 461 9.94 20.85 -32.17
C ALA A 461 10.67 22.15 -32.46
N SER A 462 9.90 23.20 -32.75
CA SER A 462 10.41 24.54 -33.07
C SER A 462 11.36 24.63 -34.31
N CYS A 463 11.29 23.68 -35.25
CA CYS A 463 11.88 23.82 -36.55
C CYS A 463 10.96 24.68 -37.42
N SER A 464 11.02 26.03 -37.26
CA SER A 464 9.99 26.98 -37.69
C SER A 464 9.74 27.02 -39.20
N ILE A 465 10.75 26.67 -40.04
CA ILE A 465 10.62 26.65 -41.48
C ILE A 465 10.55 25.24 -42.10
N LEU A 466 10.31 24.22 -41.29
CA LEU A 466 10.17 22.84 -41.77
C LEU A 466 8.90 22.73 -42.63
N THR A 467 9.07 22.43 -43.90
CA THR A 467 7.98 22.34 -44.87
C THR A 467 7.82 20.94 -45.45
N THR A 468 8.93 20.22 -45.61
CA THR A 468 8.96 18.92 -46.31
C THR A 468 9.42 17.82 -45.36
N VAL A 469 8.54 16.85 -45.12
CA VAL A 469 8.87 15.65 -44.34
C VAL A 469 8.43 14.43 -45.11
N ASP A 470 9.40 13.59 -45.51
CA ASP A 470 9.14 12.25 -46.02
C ASP A 470 9.20 11.25 -44.88
N PHE A 471 8.03 10.72 -44.46
CA PHE A 471 7.88 9.78 -43.37
C PHE A 471 8.20 8.34 -43.77
N GLY A 472 8.54 8.05 -45.01
CA GLY A 472 8.65 6.69 -45.49
C GLY A 472 7.33 5.90 -45.39
N ASN A 473 7.43 4.59 -45.31
CA ASN A 473 6.25 3.70 -45.33
C ASN A 473 6.09 2.76 -44.12
N VAL A 474 6.93 2.88 -43.10
CA VAL A 474 6.98 2.01 -41.95
C VAL A 474 6.75 2.72 -40.61
N LEU A 475 6.56 4.04 -40.60
CA LEU A 475 6.35 4.85 -39.40
C LEU A 475 5.11 4.37 -38.65
N THR A 476 5.27 4.05 -37.37
CA THR A 476 4.20 3.56 -36.51
C THR A 476 3.80 4.56 -35.44
N THR A 477 4.78 5.34 -34.95
CA THR A 477 4.59 6.20 -33.78
C THR A 477 5.18 7.57 -33.98
N ILE A 478 4.38 8.61 -33.72
CA ILE A 478 4.81 10.01 -33.56
C ILE A 478 4.49 10.37 -32.12
N GLU A 479 5.49 10.65 -31.31
CA GLU A 479 5.26 11.00 -29.90
C GLU A 479 4.83 12.47 -29.72
N GLY A 480 4.50 12.84 -28.49
CA GLY A 480 4.05 14.19 -28.17
C GLY A 480 5.04 15.26 -28.57
N TYR A 481 4.52 16.44 -28.97
CA TYR A 481 5.29 17.61 -29.35
C TYR A 481 6.25 17.43 -30.55
N ALA A 482 6.28 16.29 -31.22
CA ALA A 482 7.29 15.92 -32.22
C ALA A 482 7.56 17.01 -33.27
N PHE A 483 6.52 17.69 -33.74
CA PHE A 483 6.58 18.79 -34.71
C PHE A 483 5.97 20.10 -34.16
N MET A 484 5.86 20.25 -32.85
CA MET A 484 5.30 21.44 -32.23
C MET A 484 6.08 22.70 -32.67
N GLY A 485 5.36 23.74 -33.10
CA GLY A 485 5.99 24.99 -33.50
C GLY A 485 6.70 24.97 -34.86
N CYS A 486 6.54 23.91 -35.67
CA CYS A 486 6.94 23.90 -37.07
C CYS A 486 5.93 24.73 -37.88
N SER A 487 6.01 26.05 -37.77
CA SER A 487 4.94 26.97 -38.20
C SER A 487 4.62 26.95 -39.71
N THR A 488 5.51 26.44 -40.51
CA THR A 488 5.31 26.27 -41.98
C THR A 488 4.89 24.87 -42.38
N PHE A 489 4.87 23.93 -41.47
CA PHE A 489 4.51 22.54 -41.77
C PHE A 489 3.03 22.41 -42.12
N ASP A 490 2.76 21.93 -43.37
CA ASP A 490 1.42 21.66 -43.88
C ASP A 490 1.43 20.39 -44.74
N ASN A 491 1.15 19.25 -44.08
CA ASN A 491 1.14 17.95 -44.76
C ASN A 491 -0.08 17.73 -45.67
N ASN A 492 -1.07 18.64 -45.65
CA ASN A 492 -2.28 18.55 -46.48
C ASN A 492 -2.12 19.25 -47.83
N LYS A 493 -1.01 19.99 -48.05
CA LYS A 493 -0.82 20.83 -49.20
C LYS A 493 -0.04 20.20 -50.38
N TYR A 494 0.72 19.15 -50.07
CA TYR A 494 1.58 18.47 -51.01
C TYR A 494 1.08 17.06 -51.30
N SER A 495 1.52 16.48 -52.44
CA SER A 495 1.16 15.17 -53.00
C SER A 495 0.64 14.11 -52.01
N PRO A 496 -0.23 13.19 -52.42
CA PRO A 496 -0.64 12.05 -51.58
C PRO A 496 0.52 11.22 -50.96
N GLU A 497 1.71 11.34 -51.53
CA GLU A 497 2.95 10.73 -51.12
C GLU A 497 3.53 11.37 -49.84
N ASP A 498 3.19 12.64 -49.56
CA ASP A 498 3.62 13.41 -48.38
C ASP A 498 2.72 13.22 -47.18
N THR A 499 1.67 12.36 -47.28
CA THR A 499 0.74 12.07 -46.18
C THR A 499 1.37 11.08 -45.20
N LEU A 500 0.86 11.09 -43.95
CA LEU A 500 1.23 10.07 -42.97
C LEU A 500 0.94 8.66 -43.51
N PRO A 501 1.89 7.73 -43.43
CA PRO A 501 1.70 6.37 -43.94
C PRO A 501 0.63 5.61 -43.18
N ASP A 502 -0.05 4.67 -43.84
CA ASP A 502 -1.10 3.84 -43.23
C ASP A 502 -0.57 2.92 -42.10
N SER A 503 0.76 2.86 -41.94
CA SER A 503 1.41 2.15 -40.82
C SER A 503 1.29 2.85 -39.48
N VAL A 504 0.94 4.16 -39.43
CA VAL A 504 0.82 4.93 -38.19
C VAL A 504 -0.29 4.35 -37.31
N ARG A 505 0.03 4.14 -36.03
CA ARG A 505 -0.84 3.58 -35.01
C ARG A 505 -1.04 4.51 -33.81
N LYS A 506 -0.10 5.46 -33.62
CA LYS A 506 -0.11 6.37 -32.49
C LYS A 506 0.41 7.74 -32.87
N ILE A 507 -0.34 8.78 -32.47
CA ILE A 507 0.12 10.18 -32.49
C ILE A 507 -0.06 10.75 -31.09
N GLY A 508 1.04 11.22 -30.50
CA GLY A 508 1.09 11.78 -29.16
C GLY A 508 0.48 13.18 -29.06
N ALA A 509 0.29 13.61 -27.83
CA ALA A 509 -0.30 14.91 -27.51
C ALA A 509 0.46 16.06 -28.18
N LEU A 510 -0.28 16.97 -28.80
CA LEU A 510 0.29 18.21 -29.38
C LEU A 510 1.41 17.99 -30.39
N ALA A 511 1.50 16.79 -30.97
CA ALA A 511 2.58 16.46 -31.91
C ALA A 511 2.73 17.48 -33.06
N PHE A 512 1.64 18.08 -33.48
CA PHE A 512 1.58 19.07 -34.55
C PHE A 512 1.07 20.45 -34.09
N TYR A 513 1.09 20.73 -32.78
CA TYR A 513 0.58 21.99 -32.26
C TYR A 513 1.36 23.21 -32.82
N ASN A 514 0.62 24.28 -33.14
CA ASN A 514 1.19 25.52 -33.71
C ASN A 514 1.96 25.30 -35.03
N THR A 515 1.47 24.38 -35.88
CA THR A 515 1.88 24.22 -37.29
C THR A 515 0.89 24.92 -38.21
N GLN A 516 1.18 24.98 -39.53
CA GLN A 516 0.26 25.52 -40.53
C GLN A 516 -1.07 24.77 -40.61
N LEU A 517 -1.11 23.48 -40.15
CA LEU A 517 -2.33 22.69 -40.07
C LEU A 517 -3.44 23.36 -39.22
N TRP A 518 -3.06 24.13 -38.20
CA TRP A 518 -4.02 24.87 -37.37
C TRP A 518 -4.73 25.99 -38.12
N ASN A 519 -4.08 26.57 -39.17
CA ASN A 519 -4.65 27.61 -39.99
C ASN A 519 -5.57 27.08 -41.11
N THR A 520 -5.46 25.78 -41.43
CA THR A 520 -6.24 25.10 -42.46
C THR A 520 -7.35 24.20 -41.88
N ALA A 521 -7.54 24.24 -40.56
CA ALA A 521 -8.49 23.42 -39.85
C ALA A 521 -9.93 23.64 -40.33
N THR A 522 -10.69 22.53 -40.49
CA THR A 522 -12.10 22.54 -40.90
C THR A 522 -12.98 22.25 -39.69
N ASN A 523 -14.03 23.05 -39.50
CA ASN A 523 -14.99 22.87 -38.38
C ASN A 523 -14.33 22.82 -36.97
N GLY A 524 -13.16 23.47 -36.82
CA GLY A 524 -12.44 23.49 -35.55
C GLY A 524 -11.57 22.26 -35.29
N VAL A 525 -11.63 21.21 -36.12
CA VAL A 525 -10.75 20.02 -36.00
C VAL A 525 -9.52 20.18 -36.88
N VAL A 526 -8.37 19.86 -36.35
CA VAL A 526 -7.07 19.88 -37.03
C VAL A 526 -6.73 18.46 -37.48
N PHE A 527 -6.49 18.29 -38.79
CA PHE A 527 -6.09 17.03 -39.38
C PHE A 527 -4.64 17.04 -39.85
N CYS A 528 -3.96 15.91 -39.69
CA CYS A 528 -2.73 15.57 -40.38
C CYS A 528 -2.96 14.22 -41.11
N GLY A 529 -3.07 14.27 -42.44
CA GLY A 529 -3.53 13.12 -43.23
C GLY A 529 -4.87 12.60 -42.72
N LYS A 530 -4.95 11.30 -42.41
CA LYS A 530 -6.15 10.62 -41.92
C LYS A 530 -6.31 10.67 -40.37
N TRP A 531 -5.56 11.54 -39.68
CA TRP A 531 -5.58 11.63 -38.22
C TRP A 531 -6.13 12.97 -37.73
N ALA A 532 -7.08 12.92 -36.79
CA ALA A 532 -7.50 14.09 -36.03
C ALA A 532 -6.45 14.38 -34.95
N VAL A 533 -5.69 15.47 -35.06
CA VAL A 533 -4.52 15.72 -34.17
C VAL A 533 -4.75 16.82 -33.15
N GLY A 534 -5.90 17.48 -33.19
CA GLY A 534 -6.25 18.51 -32.23
C GLY A 534 -7.45 19.34 -32.61
N THR A 535 -7.68 20.43 -31.86
CA THR A 535 -8.74 21.42 -32.09
C THR A 535 -8.18 22.82 -32.07
N THR A 536 -8.77 23.71 -32.86
CA THR A 536 -8.34 25.12 -32.96
C THR A 536 -8.58 25.94 -31.69
N THR A 537 -9.39 25.42 -30.79
CA THR A 537 -9.69 26.01 -29.48
C THR A 537 -8.73 25.58 -28.37
N PHE A 538 -7.84 24.63 -28.67
CA PHE A 538 -6.88 24.13 -27.67
C PHE A 538 -6.03 25.28 -27.10
N GLY A 539 -5.94 25.31 -25.75
CA GLY A 539 -5.12 26.31 -25.04
C GLY A 539 -5.68 27.72 -25.03
N LYS A 540 -6.86 27.97 -25.63
CA LYS A 540 -7.50 29.28 -25.62
C LYS A 540 -8.51 29.40 -24.47
N LYS A 541 -8.59 30.63 -23.90
CA LYS A 541 -9.58 31.00 -22.90
C LYS A 541 -10.47 32.11 -23.45
N ASP A 542 -11.76 32.05 -23.05
CA ASP A 542 -12.72 33.12 -23.36
C ASP A 542 -12.50 34.34 -22.45
N LYS A 543 -13.29 35.42 -22.69
CA LYS A 543 -13.22 36.66 -21.89
C LYS A 543 -13.55 36.45 -20.40
N SER A 544 -14.13 35.33 -20.03
CA SER A 544 -14.50 34.96 -18.66
C SER A 544 -13.52 33.96 -18.02
N ASP A 545 -12.33 33.76 -18.63
CA ASP A 545 -11.26 32.85 -18.21
C ASP A 545 -11.65 31.36 -18.25
N ASN A 546 -12.72 31.00 -18.99
CA ASN A 546 -13.07 29.59 -19.24
C ASN A 546 -12.35 29.09 -20.50
N TRP A 547 -12.04 27.78 -20.53
CA TRP A 547 -11.50 27.17 -21.73
C TRP A 547 -12.47 27.24 -22.90
N GLU A 548 -11.99 27.75 -24.07
CA GLU A 548 -12.80 27.74 -25.27
C GLU A 548 -13.08 26.32 -25.74
N SER A 549 -14.26 26.10 -26.25
CA SER A 549 -14.69 24.82 -26.87
C SER A 549 -15.06 25.05 -28.31
N ILE A 550 -15.00 24.00 -29.12
CA ILE A 550 -15.55 24.05 -30.49
C ILE A 550 -17.04 24.45 -30.36
N SER A 551 -17.45 25.47 -31.11
CA SER A 551 -18.81 25.99 -31.03
C SER A 551 -19.89 25.06 -31.59
N THR A 552 -19.51 23.97 -32.27
CA THR A 552 -20.40 22.98 -32.87
C THR A 552 -20.79 21.90 -31.85
N ALA A 553 -22.08 21.86 -31.51
CA ALA A 553 -22.61 20.82 -30.63
C ALA A 553 -22.51 19.42 -31.27
N ASN A 554 -22.66 19.31 -32.58
CA ASN A 554 -22.57 18.07 -33.34
C ASN A 554 -21.35 18.14 -34.26
N LEU A 555 -20.34 17.34 -33.95
CA LEU A 555 -19.09 17.31 -34.72
C LEU A 555 -19.04 16.10 -35.63
N THR A 556 -18.62 16.31 -36.88
CA THR A 556 -18.29 15.22 -37.82
C THR A 556 -16.78 15.28 -38.10
N ILE A 557 -16.10 14.15 -37.88
CA ILE A 557 -14.64 14.03 -38.08
C ILE A 557 -14.26 13.52 -39.48
N ASP A 558 -15.17 13.63 -40.47
CA ASP A 558 -14.82 13.45 -41.87
C ASP A 558 -14.77 14.81 -42.57
N GLU A 559 -13.72 15.06 -43.32
CA GLU A 559 -13.63 16.26 -44.15
C GLU A 559 -14.55 16.14 -45.35
N LYS A 560 -15.51 17.06 -45.49
CA LYS A 560 -16.35 17.20 -46.70
C LYS A 560 -15.64 18.06 -47.74
N GLY A 561 -14.98 17.45 -48.67
CA GLY A 561 -14.34 18.08 -49.76
C GLY A 561 -14.18 17.16 -50.98
N LYS A 562 -13.52 17.62 -52.06
CA LYS A 562 -13.25 16.82 -53.28
C LYS A 562 -12.46 15.54 -53.00
N ASP A 563 -11.74 15.48 -51.88
CA ASP A 563 -11.00 14.32 -51.38
C ASP A 563 -11.54 13.97 -50.00
N LYS A 564 -12.49 13.02 -49.94
CA LYS A 564 -13.05 12.53 -48.69
C LYS A 564 -11.97 11.86 -47.84
N ILE A 565 -11.45 12.58 -46.83
CA ILE A 565 -10.55 11.99 -45.83
C ILE A 565 -11.39 11.23 -44.84
N THR A 566 -11.28 9.89 -44.84
CA THR A 566 -11.85 9.04 -43.80
C THR A 566 -10.91 9.05 -42.61
N CYS A 567 -11.35 9.59 -41.47
CA CYS A 567 -10.56 9.58 -40.24
C CYS A 567 -10.29 8.16 -39.74
N VAL A 568 -9.05 7.76 -39.61
CA VAL A 568 -8.64 6.44 -39.13
C VAL A 568 -8.09 6.47 -37.71
N GLY A 569 -7.70 7.64 -37.20
CA GLY A 569 -7.14 7.76 -35.86
C GLY A 569 -7.37 9.12 -35.21
N ILE A 570 -7.42 9.13 -33.91
CA ILE A 570 -7.54 10.31 -33.06
C ILE A 570 -6.30 10.34 -32.17
N ALA A 571 -5.55 11.44 -32.20
CA ALA A 571 -4.33 11.59 -31.43
C ALA A 571 -4.59 11.72 -29.92
N ASP A 572 -3.54 11.57 -29.14
CA ASP A 572 -3.61 11.78 -27.70
C ASP A 572 -4.13 13.20 -27.40
N TYR A 573 -5.12 13.32 -26.52
CA TYR A 573 -5.74 14.57 -26.08
C TYR A 573 -6.31 15.46 -27.19
N ALA A 574 -6.59 14.91 -28.39
CA ALA A 574 -7.02 15.69 -29.55
C ALA A 574 -8.29 16.53 -29.30
N PHE A 575 -9.26 16.01 -28.53
CA PHE A 575 -10.50 16.70 -28.19
C PHE A 575 -10.60 17.05 -26.69
N ILE A 576 -9.47 17.24 -26.03
CA ILE A 576 -9.47 17.57 -24.60
C ILE A 576 -10.32 18.82 -24.30
N VAL A 577 -11.16 18.75 -23.27
CA VAL A 577 -11.94 19.88 -22.70
C VAL A 577 -12.93 20.52 -23.69
N GLN A 578 -13.47 19.74 -24.65
CA GLN A 578 -14.48 20.25 -25.58
C GLN A 578 -15.87 20.22 -24.95
N HIS A 579 -16.17 21.20 -24.10
CA HIS A 579 -17.39 21.24 -23.28
C HIS A 579 -18.69 21.39 -24.07
N ALA A 580 -18.67 22.05 -25.23
CA ALA A 580 -19.86 22.28 -26.06
C ALA A 580 -20.21 21.10 -26.99
N MET A 581 -19.27 20.14 -27.18
CA MET A 581 -19.48 19.00 -28.06
C MET A 581 -20.41 17.99 -27.42
N THR A 582 -21.61 17.81 -28.01
CA THR A 582 -22.62 16.87 -27.52
C THR A 582 -22.58 15.53 -28.22
N THR A 583 -22.24 15.51 -29.52
CA THR A 583 -22.09 14.30 -30.32
C THR A 583 -20.88 14.41 -31.25
N ILE A 584 -20.32 13.26 -31.59
CA ILE A 584 -19.30 13.11 -32.61
C ILE A 584 -19.72 11.98 -33.55
N SER A 585 -19.61 12.19 -34.86
CA SER A 585 -19.99 11.25 -35.91
C SER A 585 -18.84 10.94 -36.84
N ALA A 586 -19.03 9.97 -37.76
CA ALA A 586 -18.01 9.41 -38.65
C ALA A 586 -16.84 8.75 -37.88
N THR A 587 -17.12 8.16 -36.75
CA THR A 587 -16.16 7.44 -35.90
C THR A 587 -16.11 5.93 -36.18
N GLU A 588 -16.96 5.41 -37.04
CA GLU A 588 -17.03 4.01 -37.41
C GLU A 588 -15.78 3.47 -38.14
N ASN A 589 -14.96 4.35 -38.71
CA ASN A 589 -13.69 4.02 -39.36
C ASN A 589 -12.46 4.24 -38.46
N VAL A 590 -12.66 4.81 -37.26
CA VAL A 590 -11.57 5.12 -36.34
C VAL A 590 -11.05 3.84 -35.68
N ARG A 591 -9.85 3.44 -36.06
CA ARG A 591 -9.17 2.24 -35.54
C ARG A 591 -8.30 2.52 -34.32
N TYR A 592 -7.92 3.78 -34.13
CA TYR A 592 -6.99 4.22 -33.08
C TYR A 592 -7.56 5.44 -32.39
N ILE A 593 -7.69 5.33 -31.07
CA ILE A 593 -8.04 6.45 -30.19
C ILE A 593 -6.84 6.67 -29.26
N GLY A 594 -6.40 7.90 -29.14
CA GLY A 594 -5.27 8.28 -28.30
C GLY A 594 -5.63 8.42 -26.82
N LYS A 595 -4.61 8.42 -25.98
CA LYS A 595 -4.72 8.66 -24.54
C LYS A 595 -5.44 9.99 -24.29
N GLY A 596 -6.46 9.98 -23.40
CA GLY A 596 -7.22 11.18 -23.07
C GLY A 596 -7.89 11.89 -24.25
N ALA A 597 -8.11 11.20 -25.38
CA ALA A 597 -8.62 11.80 -26.62
C ALA A 597 -9.87 12.66 -26.41
N PHE A 598 -10.79 12.24 -25.53
CA PHE A 598 -12.03 12.94 -25.17
C PHE A 598 -12.06 13.35 -23.69
N TYR A 599 -10.89 13.58 -23.10
CA TYR A 599 -10.78 13.96 -21.69
C TYR A 599 -11.60 15.23 -21.41
N ALA A 600 -12.49 15.18 -20.42
CA ALA A 600 -13.38 16.25 -19.98
C ALA A 600 -14.29 16.84 -21.09
N CYS A 601 -14.70 16.03 -22.06
CA CYS A 601 -15.79 16.38 -22.96
C CYS A 601 -17.15 16.25 -22.25
N GLN A 602 -17.45 17.19 -21.37
CA GLN A 602 -18.54 17.07 -20.38
C GLN A 602 -19.94 16.90 -21.00
N SER A 603 -20.19 17.48 -22.17
CA SER A 603 -21.47 17.41 -22.86
C SER A 603 -21.63 16.21 -23.78
N LEU A 604 -20.56 15.43 -24.02
CA LEU A 604 -20.58 14.30 -24.93
C LEU A 604 -21.54 13.21 -24.41
N THR A 605 -22.61 12.94 -25.17
CA THR A 605 -23.68 12.00 -24.77
C THR A 605 -23.41 10.56 -25.16
N GLY A 606 -22.56 10.33 -26.16
CA GLY A 606 -22.16 9.02 -26.65
C GLY A 606 -21.29 9.14 -27.89
N ILE A 607 -20.68 8.04 -28.27
CA ILE A 607 -19.83 7.91 -29.47
C ILE A 607 -20.03 6.48 -30.04
N ALA A 608 -20.09 6.38 -31.37
CA ALA A 608 -20.02 5.10 -32.05
C ALA A 608 -18.56 4.70 -32.21
N LEU A 609 -18.17 3.55 -31.69
CA LEU A 609 -16.82 3.01 -31.83
C LEU A 609 -16.75 2.01 -32.98
N SER A 610 -15.64 2.03 -33.71
CA SER A 610 -15.36 1.09 -34.79
C SER A 610 -15.17 -0.33 -34.26
N ASP A 611 -15.67 -1.34 -34.96
CA ASP A 611 -15.40 -2.76 -34.68
C ASP A 611 -13.93 -3.15 -34.86
N ASP A 612 -13.15 -2.30 -35.53
CA ASP A 612 -11.69 -2.47 -35.69
C ASP A 612 -10.88 -1.91 -34.51
N LEU A 613 -11.50 -1.16 -33.60
CA LEU A 613 -10.82 -0.63 -32.41
C LEU A 613 -10.47 -1.80 -31.48
N ARG A 614 -9.22 -1.88 -31.07
CA ARG A 614 -8.70 -2.96 -30.20
C ARG A 614 -8.50 -2.53 -28.75
N ASP A 615 -8.22 -1.25 -28.55
CA ASP A 615 -7.87 -0.74 -27.24
C ASP A 615 -8.57 0.60 -27.00
N ILE A 616 -9.14 0.78 -25.80
CA ILE A 616 -9.54 2.07 -25.28
C ILE A 616 -8.44 2.50 -24.34
N PRO A 617 -7.65 3.53 -24.68
CA PRO A 617 -6.48 3.91 -23.91
C PRO A 617 -6.84 4.62 -22.60
N ASP A 618 -5.79 4.87 -21.80
CA ASP A 618 -5.91 5.60 -20.55
C ASP A 618 -6.61 6.94 -20.73
N TYR A 619 -7.51 7.28 -19.81
CA TYR A 619 -8.24 8.55 -19.73
C TYR A 619 -9.10 8.89 -20.96
N ALA A 620 -9.28 7.99 -21.92
CA ALA A 620 -9.88 8.28 -23.24
C ALA A 620 -11.20 9.08 -23.14
N PHE A 621 -12.08 8.71 -22.23
CA PHE A 621 -13.37 9.36 -21.97
C PHE A 621 -13.50 9.89 -20.54
N MET A 622 -12.39 10.09 -19.84
CA MET A 622 -12.42 10.56 -18.46
C MET A 622 -13.15 11.92 -18.39
N GLY A 623 -14.15 11.99 -17.48
CA GLY A 623 -14.93 13.22 -17.28
C GLY A 623 -15.97 13.53 -18.35
N CYS A 624 -16.34 12.57 -19.22
CA CYS A 624 -17.47 12.69 -20.14
C CYS A 624 -18.80 12.54 -19.36
N GLN A 625 -19.13 13.54 -18.57
CA GLN A 625 -20.21 13.49 -17.56
C GLN A 625 -21.59 13.23 -18.15
N SER A 626 -21.85 13.65 -19.40
CA SER A 626 -23.11 13.48 -20.08
C SER A 626 -23.25 12.16 -20.85
N MET A 627 -22.20 11.34 -20.91
CA MET A 627 -22.21 10.07 -21.62
C MET A 627 -23.24 9.10 -20.99
N ILE A 628 -24.25 8.73 -21.77
CA ILE A 628 -25.36 7.89 -21.28
C ILE A 628 -25.12 6.43 -21.58
N LYS A 629 -24.55 6.14 -22.75
CA LYS A 629 -24.31 4.79 -23.25
C LYS A 629 -23.06 4.77 -24.12
N ILE A 630 -22.33 3.66 -24.04
CA ILE A 630 -21.26 3.31 -24.97
C ILE A 630 -21.41 1.84 -25.33
N THR A 631 -21.26 1.53 -26.63
CA THR A 631 -21.17 0.16 -27.10
C THR A 631 -19.71 -0.15 -27.37
N LEU A 632 -19.18 -1.12 -26.65
CA LEU A 632 -17.79 -1.55 -26.79
C LEU A 632 -17.64 -2.50 -28.00
N PRO A 633 -16.57 -2.35 -28.80
CA PRO A 633 -16.34 -3.21 -29.96
C PRO A 633 -16.16 -4.69 -29.58
N SER A 634 -16.71 -5.60 -30.35
CA SER A 634 -16.67 -7.05 -30.08
C SER A 634 -15.26 -7.67 -30.05
N ARG A 635 -14.26 -6.96 -30.60
CA ARG A 635 -12.85 -7.37 -30.64
C ARG A 635 -11.94 -6.53 -29.73
N LEU A 636 -12.52 -5.78 -28.79
CA LEU A 636 -11.79 -4.96 -27.84
C LEU A 636 -10.90 -5.84 -26.94
N ARG A 637 -9.63 -5.49 -26.78
CA ARG A 637 -8.65 -6.24 -25.97
C ARG A 637 -8.44 -5.61 -24.59
N SER A 638 -8.44 -4.28 -24.54
CA SER A 638 -8.14 -3.57 -23.30
C SER A 638 -8.98 -2.32 -23.09
N ILE A 639 -9.26 -2.03 -21.81
CA ILE A 639 -9.81 -0.75 -21.33
C ILE A 639 -8.77 -0.14 -20.42
N GLY A 640 -8.24 1.02 -20.76
CA GLY A 640 -7.13 1.66 -20.05
C GLY A 640 -7.48 2.25 -18.68
N LYS A 641 -6.46 2.69 -17.98
CA LYS A 641 -6.57 3.35 -16.67
C LYS A 641 -7.49 4.57 -16.75
N SER A 642 -8.47 4.66 -15.83
CA SER A 642 -9.42 5.78 -15.73
C SER A 642 -10.13 6.10 -17.06
N ALA A 643 -10.27 5.14 -17.97
CA ALA A 643 -10.81 5.39 -19.32
C ALA A 643 -12.20 6.03 -19.30
N PHE A 644 -13.06 5.64 -18.36
CA PHE A 644 -14.40 6.19 -18.14
C PHE A 644 -14.60 6.82 -16.75
N TYR A 645 -13.50 7.23 -16.11
CA TYR A 645 -13.56 7.87 -14.79
C TYR A 645 -14.53 9.08 -14.82
N ALA A 646 -15.42 9.17 -13.84
CA ALA A 646 -16.41 10.24 -13.73
C ALA A 646 -17.35 10.42 -14.96
N CYS A 647 -17.63 9.34 -15.72
CA CYS A 647 -18.74 9.31 -16.67
C CYS A 647 -20.06 9.21 -15.91
N ALA A 648 -20.46 10.31 -15.29
CA ALA A 648 -21.49 10.33 -14.24
C ALA A 648 -22.88 9.85 -14.73
N ARG A 649 -23.23 9.99 -16.02
CA ARG A 649 -24.50 9.57 -16.58
C ARG A 649 -24.47 8.22 -17.29
N LEU A 650 -23.31 7.56 -17.35
CA LEU A 650 -23.19 6.21 -17.96
C LEU A 650 -24.02 5.23 -17.16
N LYS A 651 -24.90 4.47 -17.85
CA LYS A 651 -25.90 3.60 -17.22
C LYS A 651 -25.53 2.14 -17.19
N GLU A 652 -24.98 1.65 -18.29
CA GLU A 652 -24.66 0.24 -18.48
C GLU A 652 -23.42 0.08 -19.34
N VAL A 653 -22.68 -1.00 -19.14
CA VAL A 653 -21.53 -1.40 -19.95
C VAL A 653 -21.49 -2.91 -20.06
N ASP A 654 -21.48 -3.41 -21.31
CA ASP A 654 -21.21 -4.79 -21.62
C ASP A 654 -19.74 -4.91 -22.07
N ILE A 655 -18.91 -5.59 -21.29
CA ILE A 655 -17.49 -5.81 -21.60
C ILE A 655 -17.40 -7.06 -22.47
N PRO A 656 -16.82 -6.96 -23.67
CA PRO A 656 -16.76 -8.10 -24.60
C PRO A 656 -15.87 -9.24 -24.10
N ASP A 657 -16.15 -10.47 -24.57
CA ASP A 657 -15.36 -11.66 -24.23
C ASP A 657 -13.90 -11.58 -24.69
N SER A 658 -13.61 -10.79 -25.74
CA SER A 658 -12.26 -10.54 -26.24
C SER A 658 -11.41 -9.65 -25.32
N THR A 659 -12.04 -8.94 -24.37
CA THR A 659 -11.35 -8.02 -23.47
C THR A 659 -10.63 -8.83 -22.39
N THR A 660 -9.31 -8.64 -22.29
CA THR A 660 -8.45 -9.36 -21.33
C THR A 660 -7.99 -8.49 -20.17
N SER A 661 -8.16 -7.17 -20.26
CA SER A 661 -7.74 -6.27 -19.19
C SER A 661 -8.62 -5.04 -19.04
N ILE A 662 -8.82 -4.63 -17.78
CA ILE A 662 -9.44 -3.37 -17.38
C ILE A 662 -8.40 -2.63 -16.54
N GLY A 663 -8.20 -1.35 -16.81
CA GLY A 663 -7.24 -0.52 -16.05
C GLY A 663 -7.80 -0.06 -14.71
N THR A 664 -6.91 0.29 -13.79
CA THR A 664 -7.28 0.87 -12.49
C THR A 664 -8.17 2.11 -12.67
N ASN A 665 -9.18 2.28 -11.80
CA ASN A 665 -10.15 3.40 -11.88
C ASN A 665 -10.98 3.46 -13.17
N ALA A 666 -11.05 2.44 -14.00
CA ALA A 666 -11.67 2.53 -15.34
C ALA A 666 -13.09 3.11 -15.32
N PHE A 667 -13.93 2.71 -14.38
CA PHE A 667 -15.31 3.18 -14.19
C PHE A 667 -15.54 3.85 -12.82
N ASN A 668 -14.47 4.35 -12.18
CA ASN A 668 -14.58 5.05 -10.91
C ASN A 668 -15.48 6.30 -11.05
N SER A 669 -16.32 6.55 -10.06
CA SER A 669 -17.26 7.68 -10.01
C SER A 669 -18.29 7.72 -11.15
N CYS A 670 -18.59 6.58 -11.78
CA CYS A 670 -19.73 6.42 -12.68
C CYS A 670 -21.02 6.25 -11.86
N ILE A 671 -21.50 7.33 -11.25
CA ILE A 671 -22.54 7.31 -10.20
C ILE A 671 -23.92 6.81 -10.67
N ASN A 672 -24.17 6.72 -11.98
CA ASN A 672 -25.40 6.16 -12.53
C ASN A 672 -25.15 4.81 -13.24
N LEU A 673 -23.96 4.24 -13.17
CA LEU A 673 -23.68 2.93 -13.75
C LEU A 673 -24.29 1.83 -12.87
N PHE A 674 -25.49 1.40 -13.24
CA PHE A 674 -26.25 0.42 -12.45
C PHE A 674 -26.05 -1.04 -12.91
N ASN A 675 -25.52 -1.27 -14.11
CA ASN A 675 -25.32 -2.61 -14.68
C ASN A 675 -23.98 -2.72 -15.41
N VAL A 676 -23.24 -3.77 -15.11
CA VAL A 676 -22.01 -4.18 -15.81
C VAL A 676 -22.08 -5.67 -16.07
N LYS A 677 -21.80 -6.06 -17.31
CA LYS A 677 -21.61 -7.44 -17.70
C LYS A 677 -20.14 -7.66 -18.05
N PHE A 678 -19.52 -8.64 -17.42
CA PHE A 678 -18.14 -9.03 -17.71
C PHE A 678 -18.10 -10.09 -18.82
N GLY A 679 -17.17 -9.92 -19.77
CA GLY A 679 -16.84 -10.95 -20.75
C GLY A 679 -15.92 -12.04 -20.17
N GLU A 680 -15.83 -13.16 -20.87
CA GLU A 680 -15.04 -14.33 -20.43
C GLU A 680 -13.52 -14.10 -20.39
N GLY A 681 -13.01 -13.08 -21.09
CA GLY A 681 -11.57 -12.76 -21.13
C GLY A 681 -11.01 -12.08 -19.87
N ILE A 682 -11.87 -11.51 -19.02
CA ILE A 682 -11.45 -10.78 -17.80
C ILE A 682 -11.19 -11.77 -16.68
N THR A 683 -9.98 -11.75 -16.12
CA THR A 683 -9.59 -12.61 -14.98
C THR A 683 -9.44 -11.84 -13.66
N GLU A 684 -9.44 -10.50 -13.72
CA GLU A 684 -9.23 -9.61 -12.59
C GLU A 684 -10.13 -8.38 -12.70
N ILE A 685 -10.70 -7.93 -11.58
CA ILE A 685 -11.31 -6.61 -11.42
C ILE A 685 -10.28 -5.73 -10.72
N PRO A 686 -9.68 -4.75 -11.39
CA PRO A 686 -8.56 -4.01 -10.83
C PRO A 686 -8.97 -3.02 -9.73
N ASP A 687 -7.93 -2.45 -9.09
CA ASP A 687 -8.08 -1.45 -8.04
C ASP A 687 -9.00 -0.30 -8.47
N PHE A 688 -9.96 0.05 -7.58
CA PHE A 688 -10.90 1.15 -7.76
C PHE A 688 -11.75 1.08 -9.03
N ALA A 689 -11.82 -0.04 -9.73
CA ALA A 689 -12.47 -0.11 -11.06
C ALA A 689 -13.90 0.46 -11.08
N PHE A 690 -14.69 0.18 -10.06
CA PHE A 690 -16.09 0.63 -9.91
C PHE A 690 -16.31 1.41 -8.60
N PHE A 691 -15.27 2.04 -8.07
CA PHE A 691 -15.37 2.83 -6.85
C PHE A 691 -16.36 4.00 -7.03
N GLY A 692 -17.29 4.16 -6.11
CA GLY A 692 -18.30 5.22 -6.19
C GLY A 692 -19.28 5.07 -7.34
N SER A 693 -19.48 3.85 -7.86
CA SER A 693 -20.44 3.56 -8.92
C SER A 693 -21.88 3.47 -8.42
N GLY A 694 -22.82 3.56 -9.37
CA GLY A 694 -24.26 3.40 -9.12
C GLY A 694 -24.74 1.95 -9.15
N LEU A 695 -23.86 0.96 -9.11
CA LEU A 695 -24.20 -0.45 -9.17
C LEU A 695 -25.21 -0.82 -8.08
N VAL A 696 -26.29 -1.50 -8.48
CA VAL A 696 -27.30 -2.02 -7.56
C VAL A 696 -27.01 -3.47 -7.19
N GLY A 697 -26.53 -4.23 -8.14
CA GLY A 697 -26.06 -5.60 -8.00
C GLY A 697 -24.99 -5.90 -9.05
N ILE A 698 -24.18 -6.93 -8.78
CA ILE A 698 -23.15 -7.40 -9.72
C ILE A 698 -22.98 -8.91 -9.59
N THR A 699 -22.82 -9.58 -10.72
CA THR A 699 -22.37 -10.98 -10.77
C THR A 699 -20.92 -11.01 -11.20
N ILE A 700 -20.08 -11.64 -10.39
CA ILE A 700 -18.66 -11.90 -10.65
C ILE A 700 -18.57 -13.31 -11.24
N PRO A 701 -18.30 -13.45 -12.55
CA PRO A 701 -18.33 -14.74 -13.23
C PRO A 701 -17.13 -15.64 -12.87
N GLU A 702 -17.19 -16.91 -13.27
CA GLU A 702 -16.23 -17.96 -12.89
C GLU A 702 -14.78 -17.69 -13.32
N ASN A 703 -14.58 -16.92 -14.39
CA ASN A 703 -13.25 -16.58 -14.91
C ASN A 703 -12.49 -15.54 -14.06
N ILE A 704 -13.17 -14.82 -13.17
CA ILE A 704 -12.54 -13.80 -12.32
C ILE A 704 -12.02 -14.43 -11.04
N THR A 705 -10.72 -14.28 -10.79
CA THR A 705 -10.03 -14.83 -9.62
C THR A 705 -9.59 -13.77 -8.60
N VAL A 706 -9.51 -12.49 -9.01
CA VAL A 706 -9.03 -11.39 -8.16
C VAL A 706 -10.01 -10.21 -8.22
N ILE A 707 -10.36 -9.67 -7.05
CA ILE A 707 -11.07 -8.41 -6.88
C ILE A 707 -10.12 -7.43 -6.20
N GLY A 708 -9.71 -6.39 -6.91
CA GLY A 708 -8.71 -5.44 -6.46
C GLY A 708 -9.14 -4.54 -5.30
N ARG A 709 -8.19 -3.80 -4.78
CA ARG A 709 -8.36 -2.86 -3.68
C ARG A 709 -9.43 -1.80 -4.00
N LYS A 710 -10.40 -1.62 -3.08
CA LYS A 710 -11.49 -0.65 -3.21
C LYS A 710 -12.30 -0.77 -4.52
N ALA A 711 -12.29 -1.93 -5.17
CA ALA A 711 -12.89 -2.12 -6.49
C ALA A 711 -14.36 -1.68 -6.56
N PHE A 712 -15.14 -1.95 -5.53
CA PHE A 712 -16.56 -1.56 -5.41
C PHE A 712 -16.82 -0.60 -4.23
N GLY A 713 -15.76 -0.07 -3.61
CA GLY A 713 -15.89 0.81 -2.45
C GLY A 713 -16.72 2.06 -2.74
N LYS A 714 -17.40 2.61 -1.72
CA LYS A 714 -18.30 3.79 -1.82
C LYS A 714 -19.37 3.68 -2.91
N SER A 715 -19.82 2.45 -3.27
CA SER A 715 -20.95 2.22 -4.17
C SER A 715 -22.24 2.13 -3.35
N PRO A 716 -22.96 3.27 -3.15
CA PRO A 716 -23.98 3.37 -2.12
C PRO A 716 -25.28 2.65 -2.45
N LEU A 717 -25.45 2.17 -3.67
CA LEU A 717 -26.61 1.42 -4.11
C LEU A 717 -26.35 -0.09 -4.17
N LEU A 718 -25.11 -0.56 -4.02
CA LEU A 718 -24.72 -1.96 -4.16
C LEU A 718 -25.26 -2.79 -3.00
N LYS A 719 -26.30 -3.57 -3.27
CA LYS A 719 -27.00 -4.43 -2.30
C LYS A 719 -26.67 -5.91 -2.46
N ASN A 720 -26.40 -6.37 -3.68
CA ASN A 720 -26.20 -7.78 -3.99
C ASN A 720 -24.90 -7.97 -4.78
N VAL A 721 -24.07 -8.89 -4.32
CA VAL A 721 -22.90 -9.40 -5.04
C VAL A 721 -23.00 -10.90 -5.09
N ILE A 722 -22.98 -11.47 -6.31
CA ILE A 722 -22.95 -12.91 -6.54
C ILE A 722 -21.57 -13.24 -7.07
N ILE A 723 -20.85 -14.13 -6.39
CA ILE A 723 -19.55 -14.64 -6.82
C ILE A 723 -19.76 -16.06 -7.29
N GLU A 724 -19.67 -16.30 -8.61
CA GLU A 724 -19.90 -17.61 -9.23
C GLU A 724 -18.62 -18.44 -9.30
N GLY A 725 -17.45 -17.77 -9.24
CA GLY A 725 -16.15 -18.37 -9.48
C GLY A 725 -15.29 -18.58 -8.23
N ASN A 726 -14.08 -19.03 -8.49
CA ASN A 726 -13.05 -19.31 -7.50
C ASN A 726 -12.19 -18.06 -7.22
N VAL A 727 -12.80 -16.98 -6.75
CA VAL A 727 -12.05 -15.78 -6.34
C VAL A 727 -11.13 -16.15 -5.17
N THR A 728 -9.83 -15.95 -5.35
CA THR A 728 -8.78 -16.26 -4.37
C THR A 728 -8.35 -15.03 -3.58
N GLU A 729 -8.62 -13.84 -4.12
CA GLU A 729 -8.24 -12.57 -3.49
C GLU A 729 -9.37 -11.53 -3.58
N ILE A 730 -9.72 -10.95 -2.43
CA ILE A 730 -10.58 -9.77 -2.30
C ILE A 730 -9.78 -8.70 -1.59
N GLY A 731 -9.34 -7.69 -2.31
CA GLY A 731 -8.38 -6.70 -1.85
C GLY A 731 -8.89 -5.76 -0.76
N TYR A 732 -7.95 -5.00 -0.19
CA TYR A 732 -8.20 -4.00 0.85
C TYR A 732 -9.41 -3.12 0.52
N ALA A 733 -10.37 -3.03 1.46
CA ALA A 733 -11.55 -2.16 1.36
C ALA A 733 -12.41 -2.38 0.09
N ALA A 734 -12.39 -3.57 -0.53
CA ALA A 734 -13.06 -3.83 -1.82
C ALA A 734 -14.55 -3.46 -1.81
N PHE A 735 -15.25 -3.66 -0.72
CA PHE A 735 -16.67 -3.33 -0.52
C PHE A 735 -16.91 -2.26 0.56
N TYR A 736 -15.92 -1.39 0.78
CA TYR A 736 -15.97 -0.30 1.73
C TYR A 736 -17.19 0.61 1.54
N LYS A 737 -17.98 0.83 2.60
CA LYS A 737 -19.17 1.70 2.60
C LYS A 737 -20.18 1.37 1.47
N THR A 738 -20.40 0.10 1.18
CA THR A 738 -21.50 -0.38 0.32
C THR A 738 -22.78 -0.59 1.15
N ARG A 739 -23.89 -0.90 0.45
CA ARG A 739 -25.17 -1.29 1.08
C ARG A 739 -25.45 -2.79 0.97
N LEU A 740 -24.44 -3.62 0.84
CA LEU A 740 -24.60 -5.07 0.86
C LEU A 740 -25.43 -5.51 2.07
N THR A 741 -26.41 -6.36 1.84
CA THR A 741 -27.22 -6.96 2.92
C THR A 741 -26.70 -8.33 3.32
N SER A 742 -26.20 -9.06 2.34
CA SER A 742 -25.54 -10.35 2.52
C SER A 742 -24.50 -10.57 1.43
N ILE A 743 -23.57 -11.49 1.69
CA ILE A 743 -22.61 -11.98 0.71
C ILE A 743 -22.25 -13.43 1.03
N LYS A 744 -22.01 -14.21 -0.01
CA LYS A 744 -21.37 -15.53 0.08
C LYS A 744 -19.96 -15.42 -0.48
N LEU A 745 -18.96 -15.71 0.35
CA LEU A 745 -17.55 -15.76 -0.05
C LEU A 745 -17.23 -17.15 -0.62
N PRO A 746 -16.34 -17.22 -1.61
CA PRO A 746 -15.97 -18.49 -2.22
C PRO A 746 -15.09 -19.33 -1.29
N ASP A 747 -15.15 -20.65 -1.47
CA ASP A 747 -14.34 -21.61 -0.69
C ASP A 747 -12.84 -21.49 -0.99
N SER A 748 -12.46 -20.83 -2.08
CA SER A 748 -11.06 -20.54 -2.46
C SER A 748 -10.42 -19.36 -1.71
N LEU A 749 -11.22 -18.53 -1.03
CA LEU A 749 -10.72 -17.35 -0.31
C LEU A 749 -10.16 -17.76 1.06
N GLU A 750 -8.86 -17.54 1.28
CA GLU A 750 -8.21 -17.88 2.57
C GLU A 750 -8.20 -16.70 3.55
N ARG A 751 -8.28 -15.48 3.07
CA ARG A 751 -8.18 -14.27 3.89
C ARG A 751 -9.22 -13.22 3.48
N ILE A 752 -9.86 -12.61 4.47
CA ILE A 752 -10.63 -11.37 4.29
C ILE A 752 -9.69 -10.21 4.61
N GLU A 753 -9.34 -9.43 3.61
CA GLU A 753 -8.38 -8.33 3.75
C GLU A 753 -8.88 -7.21 4.67
N ASN A 754 -7.94 -6.37 5.11
CA ASN A 754 -8.23 -5.25 5.99
C ASN A 754 -9.31 -4.33 5.38
N SER A 755 -10.28 -3.92 6.21
CA SER A 755 -11.36 -3.00 5.87
C SER A 755 -12.28 -3.47 4.72
N THR A 756 -12.25 -4.72 4.28
CA THR A 756 -12.99 -5.23 3.11
C THR A 756 -14.45 -4.77 3.11
N PHE A 757 -15.15 -4.87 4.22
CA PHE A 757 -16.56 -4.47 4.37
C PHE A 757 -16.74 -3.30 5.35
N TYR A 758 -15.70 -2.52 5.61
CA TYR A 758 -15.76 -1.38 6.54
C TYR A 758 -16.93 -0.44 6.21
N GLY A 759 -17.80 -0.21 7.18
CA GLY A 759 -18.92 0.70 7.04
C GLY A 759 -20.05 0.24 6.10
N ALA A 760 -20.10 -1.06 5.73
CA ALA A 760 -21.24 -1.67 5.06
C ALA A 760 -22.39 -1.90 6.06
N THR A 761 -23.06 -0.81 6.45
CA THR A 761 -23.99 -0.77 7.59
C THR A 761 -25.22 -1.68 7.45
N ALA A 762 -25.57 -2.10 6.24
CA ALA A 762 -26.67 -3.02 5.97
C ALA A 762 -26.26 -4.50 6.02
N LEU A 763 -24.94 -4.79 6.02
CA LEU A 763 -24.42 -6.15 5.94
C LEU A 763 -24.65 -6.89 7.26
N SER A 764 -25.65 -7.79 7.25
CA SER A 764 -26.08 -8.54 8.42
C SER A 764 -25.82 -10.04 8.31
N LYS A 765 -25.49 -10.54 7.10
CA LYS A 765 -25.23 -11.95 6.84
C LYS A 765 -24.02 -12.15 5.92
N VAL A 766 -23.07 -12.95 6.36
CA VAL A 766 -21.92 -13.39 5.56
C VAL A 766 -21.84 -14.91 5.62
N ASP A 767 -21.81 -15.54 4.47
CA ASP A 767 -21.37 -16.92 4.34
C ASP A 767 -19.88 -16.89 4.02
N PHE A 768 -19.06 -17.27 5.00
CA PHE A 768 -17.60 -17.15 4.92
C PHE A 768 -16.94 -18.17 3.98
N GLY A 769 -17.71 -19.14 3.45
CA GLY A 769 -17.11 -20.27 2.72
C GLY A 769 -16.24 -21.14 3.65
N LYS A 770 -15.57 -22.14 3.09
CA LYS A 770 -14.76 -23.11 3.84
C LYS A 770 -13.26 -22.73 3.87
N GLY A 771 -12.82 -21.77 3.06
CA GLY A 771 -11.40 -21.42 2.91
C GLY A 771 -10.89 -20.42 3.92
N VAL A 772 -11.75 -19.51 4.42
CA VAL A 772 -11.33 -18.36 5.23
C VAL A 772 -10.71 -18.78 6.55
N LYS A 773 -9.42 -18.48 6.72
CA LYS A 773 -8.63 -18.71 7.94
C LYS A 773 -8.37 -17.43 8.72
N GLU A 774 -8.35 -16.29 8.04
CA GLU A 774 -7.99 -15.01 8.63
C GLU A 774 -9.01 -13.91 8.27
N ILE A 775 -9.40 -13.12 9.29
CA ILE A 775 -10.22 -11.92 9.16
C ILE A 775 -9.34 -10.74 9.54
N GLY A 776 -9.07 -9.85 8.57
CA GLY A 776 -8.16 -8.72 8.69
C GLY A 776 -8.68 -7.58 9.58
N ASP A 777 -7.82 -6.59 9.82
CA ASP A 777 -8.14 -5.43 10.63
C ASP A 777 -9.29 -4.62 10.03
N TYR A 778 -10.23 -4.18 10.89
CA TYR A 778 -11.40 -3.39 10.49
C TYR A 778 -12.29 -4.06 9.43
N ALA A 779 -12.14 -5.35 9.12
CA ALA A 779 -12.79 -6.02 7.99
C ALA A 779 -14.31 -5.82 7.96
N PHE A 780 -14.96 -5.87 9.12
CA PHE A 780 -16.41 -5.68 9.30
C PHE A 780 -16.76 -4.51 10.24
N TYR A 781 -15.85 -3.54 10.39
CA TYR A 781 -16.11 -2.37 11.24
C TYR A 781 -17.38 -1.62 10.84
N GLY A 782 -18.30 -1.42 11.79
CA GLY A 782 -19.53 -0.68 11.58
C GLY A 782 -20.54 -1.36 10.65
N THR A 783 -20.47 -2.68 10.50
CA THR A 783 -21.47 -3.47 9.76
C THR A 783 -22.74 -3.73 10.57
N GLY A 784 -23.80 -4.16 9.90
CA GLY A 784 -25.12 -4.38 10.47
C GLY A 784 -25.33 -5.72 11.18
N PHE A 785 -24.28 -6.44 11.52
CA PHE A 785 -24.40 -7.71 12.21
C PHE A 785 -25.21 -7.58 13.51
N ARG A 786 -26.18 -8.45 13.67
CA ARG A 786 -26.87 -8.68 14.93
C ARG A 786 -26.33 -9.91 15.67
N ASN A 787 -25.92 -10.91 14.92
CA ASN A 787 -25.27 -12.11 15.42
C ASN A 787 -23.99 -12.32 14.60
N ILE A 788 -22.88 -12.52 15.28
CA ILE A 788 -21.59 -12.82 14.66
C ILE A 788 -21.28 -14.27 14.93
N ALA A 789 -21.37 -15.11 13.91
CA ALA A 789 -20.99 -16.51 14.00
C ALA A 789 -19.64 -16.71 13.31
N ILE A 790 -18.58 -16.92 14.08
CA ILE A 790 -17.24 -17.19 13.53
C ILE A 790 -17.17 -18.65 13.08
N PRO A 791 -16.85 -18.91 11.79
CA PRO A 791 -16.79 -20.30 11.29
C PRO A 791 -15.64 -21.10 11.91
N GLU A 792 -15.77 -22.42 11.83
CA GLU A 792 -14.79 -23.36 12.41
C GLU A 792 -13.39 -23.28 11.78
N ASN A 793 -13.31 -22.84 10.52
CA ASN A 793 -12.03 -22.74 9.80
C ASN A 793 -11.24 -21.44 10.09
N VAL A 794 -11.86 -20.46 10.77
CA VAL A 794 -11.19 -19.19 11.09
C VAL A 794 -10.25 -19.39 12.30
N GLU A 795 -8.99 -19.00 12.10
CA GLU A 795 -7.93 -19.10 13.10
C GLU A 795 -7.53 -17.75 13.70
N THR A 796 -7.74 -16.65 12.96
CA THR A 796 -7.27 -15.31 13.37
C THR A 796 -8.32 -14.23 13.09
N ILE A 797 -8.52 -13.33 14.07
CA ILE A 797 -9.34 -12.11 13.96
C ILE A 797 -8.47 -10.89 14.25
N GLY A 798 -8.43 -9.94 13.30
CA GLY A 798 -7.66 -8.70 13.35
C GLY A 798 -8.24 -7.63 14.29
N SER A 799 -7.47 -6.55 14.45
CA SER A 799 -7.84 -5.41 15.30
C SER A 799 -9.08 -4.70 14.74
N TYR A 800 -10.03 -4.37 15.65
CA TYR A 800 -11.28 -3.71 15.30
C TYR A 800 -12.12 -4.44 14.24
N ALA A 801 -11.87 -5.72 13.98
CA ALA A 801 -12.49 -6.45 12.86
C ALA A 801 -14.03 -6.39 12.88
N PHE A 802 -14.65 -6.51 14.02
CA PHE A 802 -16.11 -6.42 14.22
C PHE A 802 -16.52 -5.24 15.13
N ALA A 803 -15.66 -4.22 15.23
CA ALA A 803 -15.96 -3.08 16.07
C ALA A 803 -17.16 -2.27 15.55
N LYS A 804 -17.87 -1.60 16.47
CA LYS A 804 -19.05 -0.78 16.17
C LYS A 804 -20.18 -1.51 15.44
N THR A 805 -20.31 -2.81 15.60
CA THR A 805 -21.47 -3.59 15.15
C THR A 805 -22.61 -3.50 16.14
N ASN A 806 -23.83 -3.80 15.69
CA ASN A 806 -24.99 -3.91 16.56
C ASN A 806 -25.21 -5.36 17.05
N ALA A 807 -24.11 -6.09 17.23
CA ALA A 807 -24.17 -7.49 17.62
C ALA A 807 -24.83 -7.66 18.99
N ARG A 808 -25.66 -8.70 19.09
CA ARG A 808 -26.31 -9.15 20.32
C ARG A 808 -25.69 -10.46 20.80
N SER A 809 -25.17 -11.28 19.89
CA SER A 809 -24.42 -12.48 20.21
C SER A 809 -23.18 -12.60 19.31
N ILE A 810 -22.13 -13.17 19.87
CA ILE A 810 -20.88 -13.50 19.18
C ILE A 810 -20.54 -14.93 19.56
N THR A 811 -20.38 -15.82 18.57
CA THR A 811 -19.93 -17.20 18.83
C THR A 811 -18.50 -17.39 18.35
N LEU A 812 -17.65 -17.90 19.24
CA LEU A 812 -16.22 -18.13 19.00
C LEU A 812 -15.92 -19.62 19.07
N ARG A 813 -15.33 -20.16 18.02
CA ARG A 813 -14.94 -21.58 17.92
C ARG A 813 -13.62 -21.85 18.63
N SER A 814 -13.42 -23.10 19.02
CA SER A 814 -12.16 -23.57 19.62
C SER A 814 -10.98 -23.57 18.63
N SER A 815 -11.24 -23.54 17.32
CA SER A 815 -10.23 -23.36 16.27
C SER A 815 -9.55 -21.99 16.25
N LEU A 816 -10.18 -20.98 16.87
CA LEU A 816 -9.75 -19.60 16.85
C LEU A 816 -8.53 -19.38 17.76
N LYS A 817 -7.34 -19.32 17.15
CA LYS A 817 -6.05 -19.23 17.85
C LYS A 817 -5.74 -17.82 18.35
N ASN A 818 -6.05 -16.79 17.53
CA ASN A 818 -5.67 -15.40 17.80
C ASN A 818 -6.84 -14.45 17.65
N ILE A 819 -7.00 -13.55 18.63
CA ILE A 819 -7.90 -12.39 18.55
C ILE A 819 -7.08 -11.14 18.89
N ALA A 820 -7.02 -10.18 17.98
CA ALA A 820 -6.29 -8.94 18.17
C ALA A 820 -7.05 -7.97 19.10
N GLU A 821 -6.38 -6.92 19.54
CA GLU A 821 -6.96 -5.88 20.40
C GLU A 821 -8.18 -5.22 19.75
N ASN A 822 -9.17 -4.90 20.58
CA ASN A 822 -10.38 -4.17 20.15
C ASN A 822 -11.21 -4.85 19.06
N ALA A 823 -11.01 -6.15 18.81
CA ALA A 823 -11.71 -6.87 17.73
C ALA A 823 -13.22 -6.64 17.74
N PHE A 824 -13.85 -6.54 18.93
CA PHE A 824 -15.28 -6.31 19.13
C PHE A 824 -15.58 -4.97 19.84
N TYR A 825 -14.69 -3.99 19.69
CA TYR A 825 -14.85 -2.67 20.34
C TYR A 825 -16.19 -2.02 20.01
N SER A 826 -16.89 -1.54 21.04
CA SER A 826 -18.20 -0.89 20.92
C SER A 826 -19.34 -1.77 20.37
N ALA A 827 -19.23 -3.10 20.50
CA ALA A 827 -20.35 -4.04 20.32
C ALA A 827 -21.15 -4.18 21.63
N ASN A 828 -21.55 -3.09 22.26
CA ASN A 828 -21.92 -2.93 23.68
C ASN A 828 -23.13 -3.76 24.16
N GLN A 829 -23.85 -4.44 23.26
CA GLN A 829 -25.03 -5.24 23.61
C GLN A 829 -24.77 -6.76 23.45
N ALA A 830 -23.59 -7.16 23.02
CA ALA A 830 -23.32 -8.54 22.71
C ALA A 830 -22.96 -9.38 23.94
N VAL A 831 -23.40 -10.63 23.94
CA VAL A 831 -22.88 -11.70 24.78
C VAL A 831 -21.98 -12.58 23.89
N VAL A 832 -20.80 -12.91 24.38
CA VAL A 832 -19.86 -13.79 23.70
C VAL A 832 -20.04 -15.21 24.22
N TYR A 833 -20.20 -16.17 23.33
CA TYR A 833 -20.27 -17.60 23.62
C TYR A 833 -19.02 -18.26 23.03
N ALA A 834 -18.17 -18.81 23.87
CA ALA A 834 -16.93 -19.44 23.44
C ALA A 834 -16.98 -20.96 23.69
N GLU A 835 -16.58 -21.78 22.72
CA GLU A 835 -16.42 -23.21 22.88
C GLU A 835 -15.30 -23.57 23.88
N SER A 836 -14.25 -22.73 23.92
CA SER A 836 -13.15 -22.91 24.86
C SER A 836 -13.60 -22.70 26.31
N GLU A 837 -12.98 -23.44 27.24
CA GLU A 837 -13.23 -23.34 28.69
C GLU A 837 -12.68 -22.04 29.31
N GLU A 838 -11.77 -21.36 28.59
CA GLU A 838 -11.17 -20.09 28.99
C GLU A 838 -10.62 -19.34 27.76
N ALA A 839 -10.18 -18.10 27.94
CA ALA A 839 -9.50 -17.34 26.88
C ALA A 839 -8.18 -18.01 26.48
N LEU A 840 -7.98 -18.26 25.19
CA LEU A 840 -6.77 -18.90 24.70
C LEU A 840 -5.57 -17.92 24.77
N ALA A 841 -4.35 -18.45 24.89
CA ALA A 841 -3.12 -17.67 25.05
C ALA A 841 -2.87 -16.65 23.91
N GLY A 842 -3.38 -16.90 22.70
CA GLY A 842 -3.27 -15.99 21.56
C GLY A 842 -4.35 -14.89 21.51
N TRP A 843 -5.29 -14.87 22.45
CA TRP A 843 -6.29 -13.80 22.55
C TRP A 843 -5.64 -12.63 23.29
N ARG A 844 -5.29 -11.56 22.54
CA ARG A 844 -4.53 -10.43 23.10
C ARG A 844 -5.27 -9.74 24.25
N GLN A 845 -4.51 -9.21 25.19
CA GLN A 845 -5.08 -8.33 26.21
C GLN A 845 -5.83 -7.18 25.50
N GLY A 846 -7.09 -6.94 25.88
CA GLY A 846 -7.92 -5.94 25.21
C GLY A 846 -8.72 -6.44 23.98
N TRP A 847 -8.67 -7.74 23.64
CA TRP A 847 -9.57 -8.29 22.61
C TRP A 847 -11.04 -7.98 22.92
N ASN A 848 -11.42 -8.03 24.19
CA ASN A 848 -12.73 -7.70 24.74
C ASN A 848 -12.71 -6.33 25.47
N SER A 849 -12.20 -5.29 24.82
CA SER A 849 -12.09 -3.94 25.40
C SER A 849 -13.42 -3.28 25.72
N SER A 850 -14.54 -3.84 25.26
CA SER A 850 -15.89 -3.41 25.59
C SER A 850 -16.45 -4.13 26.83
N PHE A 851 -15.67 -4.97 27.48
CA PHE A 851 -16.08 -5.75 28.65
C PHE A 851 -17.38 -6.52 28.42
N LEU A 852 -17.51 -7.16 27.25
CA LEU A 852 -18.64 -7.99 26.92
C LEU A 852 -18.67 -9.21 27.83
N PRO A 853 -19.86 -9.64 28.29
CA PRO A 853 -20.00 -10.90 29.03
C PRO A 853 -19.54 -12.06 28.15
N VAL A 854 -18.76 -12.99 28.71
CA VAL A 854 -18.25 -14.17 27.99
C VAL A 854 -18.72 -15.43 28.70
N ILE A 855 -19.41 -16.31 27.99
CA ILE A 855 -19.86 -17.62 28.44
C ILE A 855 -18.97 -18.67 27.78
N TYR A 856 -18.05 -19.21 28.56
CA TYR A 856 -17.12 -20.27 28.14
C TYR A 856 -17.77 -21.65 28.19
N GLY A 857 -17.20 -22.63 27.47
CA GLY A 857 -17.69 -24.01 27.44
C GLY A 857 -19.07 -24.15 26.79
N SER A 858 -19.37 -23.25 25.79
CA SER A 858 -20.61 -23.29 25.03
C SER A 858 -20.53 -24.36 23.94
N THR A 859 -21.63 -25.09 23.69
CA THR A 859 -21.75 -25.96 22.52
C THR A 859 -22.31 -25.14 21.36
N ILE A 860 -21.58 -25.09 20.24
CA ILE A 860 -21.94 -24.32 19.06
C ILE A 860 -22.18 -25.27 17.90
N SER A 861 -23.34 -25.14 17.21
CA SER A 861 -23.69 -25.97 16.04
C SER A 861 -22.70 -25.73 14.86
N PRO A 862 -22.60 -26.63 13.88
CA PRO A 862 -21.78 -26.42 12.67
C PRO A 862 -22.07 -25.10 11.96
N GLU A 863 -23.32 -24.62 12.00
CA GLU A 863 -23.74 -23.35 11.41
C GLU A 863 -23.40 -22.11 12.27
N GLY A 864 -22.81 -22.30 13.46
CA GLY A 864 -22.35 -21.23 14.35
C GLY A 864 -23.37 -20.73 15.37
N TYR A 865 -24.42 -21.47 15.65
CA TYR A 865 -25.42 -21.13 16.68
C TYR A 865 -25.14 -21.83 18.00
N VAL A 866 -25.46 -21.16 19.12
CA VAL A 866 -25.35 -21.75 20.44
C VAL A 866 -26.44 -22.80 20.62
N GLU A 867 -26.05 -24.05 20.90
CA GLU A 867 -26.97 -25.14 21.18
C GLU A 867 -27.21 -25.27 22.69
N SER A 868 -26.14 -25.15 23.47
CA SER A 868 -26.20 -25.20 24.91
C SER A 868 -25.01 -24.53 25.58
N PHE A 869 -25.12 -24.23 26.85
CA PHE A 869 -24.03 -23.82 27.73
C PHE A 869 -24.29 -24.25 29.16
N THR A 870 -23.21 -24.32 29.95
CA THR A 870 -23.29 -24.74 31.35
C THR A 870 -23.35 -23.52 32.28
N VAL A 871 -24.31 -23.50 33.18
CA VAL A 871 -24.37 -22.49 34.26
C VAL A 871 -23.20 -22.76 35.19
N SER A 872 -22.32 -21.81 35.36
CA SER A 872 -21.20 -21.88 36.28
C SER A 872 -21.02 -20.57 37.02
N LYS A 873 -20.46 -20.62 38.22
CA LYS A 873 -20.13 -19.41 38.98
C LYS A 873 -19.21 -18.48 38.20
N LYS A 874 -18.26 -19.05 37.45
CA LYS A 874 -17.36 -18.29 36.54
C LYS A 874 -18.12 -17.60 35.44
N ASN A 875 -19.12 -18.22 34.82
CA ASN A 875 -19.94 -17.64 33.78
C ASN A 875 -20.89 -16.57 34.33
N THR A 876 -21.47 -16.78 35.53
CA THR A 876 -22.39 -15.83 36.17
C THR A 876 -21.69 -14.58 36.69
N GLU A 877 -20.45 -14.64 37.14
CA GLU A 877 -19.69 -13.46 37.57
C GLU A 877 -19.36 -12.51 36.42
N ASN A 878 -19.24 -12.99 35.19
CA ASN A 878 -18.99 -12.19 34.00
C ASN A 878 -20.23 -11.48 33.47
N ILE A 879 -21.40 -11.71 33.98
CA ILE A 879 -22.69 -11.23 33.52
C ILE A 879 -23.13 -9.95 34.25
N TYR A 880 -22.45 -9.58 35.32
CA TYR A 880 -22.74 -8.35 36.05
C TYR A 880 -21.98 -7.17 35.54
N LYS A 881 -22.68 -6.12 35.10
CA LYS A 881 -22.09 -4.83 34.74
C LYS A 881 -22.20 -3.90 35.95
N VAL A 882 -21.05 -3.36 36.34
CA VAL A 882 -21.02 -2.28 37.34
C VAL A 882 -21.45 -0.98 36.66
N VAL A 883 -22.58 -0.44 37.00
CA VAL A 883 -23.08 0.86 36.50
C VAL A 883 -22.92 1.89 37.60
N LYS A 884 -22.27 3.01 37.28
CA LYS A 884 -22.22 4.18 38.13
C LYS A 884 -23.57 4.87 38.09
N VAL A 885 -24.29 4.91 39.21
CA VAL A 885 -25.57 5.59 39.38
C VAL A 885 -25.32 6.87 40.17
N THR A 886 -25.91 7.96 39.72
CA THR A 886 -25.89 9.25 40.40
C THR A 886 -27.35 9.59 40.73
N ASP A 887 -27.69 9.56 42.00
CA ASP A 887 -29.03 9.95 42.51
C ASP A 887 -28.90 11.01 43.62
N ASP A 888 -29.98 11.24 44.32
CA ASP A 888 -30.07 12.26 45.42
C ASP A 888 -29.17 11.91 46.63
N ASP A 889 -28.73 10.65 46.77
CA ASP A 889 -27.80 10.19 47.79
C ASP A 889 -26.33 10.24 47.37
N GLY A 890 -26.05 10.61 46.15
CA GLY A 890 -24.69 10.76 45.60
C GLY A 890 -24.31 9.71 44.53
N GLU A 891 -23.01 9.65 44.20
CA GLU A 891 -22.48 8.68 43.24
C GLU A 891 -22.23 7.37 43.93
N HIS A 892 -22.87 6.29 43.49
CA HIS A 892 -22.61 4.90 43.94
C HIS A 892 -22.57 3.92 42.76
N TYR A 893 -22.13 2.70 43.00
CA TYR A 893 -22.02 1.68 41.96
C TYR A 893 -23.04 0.59 42.23
N GLU A 894 -23.93 0.38 41.24
CA GLU A 894 -24.87 -0.74 41.28
C GLU A 894 -24.43 -1.87 40.34
N TYR A 895 -24.67 -3.13 40.77
CA TYR A 895 -24.53 -4.30 39.91
C TYR A 895 -25.85 -4.47 39.14
N THR A 896 -25.90 -4.16 37.90
CA THR A 896 -27.03 -4.51 37.03
C THR A 896 -26.74 -5.79 36.28
N THR A 897 -27.71 -6.71 36.29
CA THR A 897 -27.65 -7.90 35.43
C THR A 897 -27.62 -7.47 33.98
N VAL A 898 -26.56 -7.87 33.23
CA VAL A 898 -26.57 -7.74 31.78
C VAL A 898 -27.60 -8.74 31.25
N LYS A 899 -28.65 -8.26 30.60
CA LYS A 899 -29.59 -9.11 29.89
C LYS A 899 -28.82 -10.03 28.97
N ILE A 900 -28.91 -11.34 29.13
CA ILE A 900 -28.39 -12.33 28.19
C ILE A 900 -29.20 -12.11 26.92
N THR A 901 -28.58 -11.58 25.90
CA THR A 901 -29.21 -11.45 24.58
C THR A 901 -29.16 -12.80 23.91
N LEU A 902 -30.34 -13.38 23.69
CA LEU A 902 -30.49 -14.69 23.10
C LEU A 902 -29.83 -14.75 21.73
N PRO A 903 -29.02 -15.78 21.42
CA PRO A 903 -28.39 -15.91 20.11
C PRO A 903 -29.45 -16.06 19.02
N GLY A 904 -29.31 -15.32 17.91
CA GLY A 904 -30.25 -15.40 16.78
C GLY A 904 -29.84 -16.44 15.76
N ARG A 905 -30.82 -17.19 15.26
CA ARG A 905 -30.67 -18.12 14.13
C ARG A 905 -31.47 -17.58 12.93
N TYR A 906 -30.94 -17.66 11.71
CA TYR A 906 -31.63 -17.09 10.55
C TYR A 906 -33.04 -17.68 10.37
N GLY A 907 -34.05 -16.81 10.31
CA GLY A 907 -35.46 -17.20 10.23
C GLY A 907 -36.08 -17.76 11.53
N LEU A 908 -35.26 -17.88 12.56
CA LEU A 908 -35.73 -18.36 13.88
C LEU A 908 -35.29 -17.37 14.98
N MET A 909 -36.16 -17.18 15.95
CA MET A 909 -35.84 -16.46 17.20
C MET A 909 -35.66 -17.46 18.34
N CYS A 910 -34.68 -17.20 19.21
CA CYS A 910 -34.57 -18.00 20.43
C CYS A 910 -35.68 -17.59 21.38
N ALA A 911 -36.57 -18.51 21.70
CA ALA A 911 -37.69 -18.33 22.62
C ALA A 911 -37.27 -18.33 24.08
N GLY A 912 -36.11 -18.86 24.39
CA GLY A 912 -35.57 -19.02 25.73
C GLY A 912 -34.73 -20.29 25.87
N PHE A 913 -34.65 -20.81 27.06
CA PHE A 913 -33.82 -21.98 27.41
C PHE A 913 -34.63 -23.08 28.11
N ALA A 914 -34.18 -24.30 27.96
CA ALA A 914 -34.74 -25.44 28.69
C ALA A 914 -33.62 -26.35 29.23
N THR A 915 -33.91 -27.11 30.29
CA THR A 915 -32.97 -28.08 30.84
C THR A 915 -32.96 -29.39 30.04
N THR A 916 -33.89 -29.58 29.12
CA THR A 916 -34.02 -30.77 28.29
C THR A 916 -33.64 -30.50 26.83
N ALA A 917 -32.72 -31.28 26.26
CA ALA A 917 -32.35 -31.18 24.85
C ALA A 917 -33.55 -31.44 23.95
N GLY A 918 -33.74 -30.56 22.93
CA GLY A 918 -34.83 -30.70 21.96
C GLY A 918 -36.22 -30.24 22.49
N ALA A 919 -36.27 -29.53 23.60
CA ALA A 919 -37.53 -28.95 24.10
C ALA A 919 -38.14 -27.98 23.07
N THR A 920 -39.45 -27.99 22.93
CA THR A 920 -40.22 -27.15 21.99
C THR A 920 -40.73 -25.87 22.67
N GLU A 921 -40.71 -25.81 23.99
CA GLU A 921 -41.12 -24.68 24.82
C GLU A 921 -39.98 -24.26 25.74
N ALA A 922 -39.79 -22.97 25.94
CA ALA A 922 -38.77 -22.43 26.82
C ALA A 922 -39.23 -22.56 28.30
N GLU A 923 -38.38 -23.13 29.13
CA GLU A 923 -38.58 -23.21 30.59
C GLU A 923 -38.08 -21.92 31.26
N TYR A 924 -37.09 -21.25 30.66
CA TYR A 924 -36.40 -20.09 31.19
C TYR A 924 -36.27 -19.02 30.12
N THR A 925 -36.43 -17.76 30.49
CA THR A 925 -36.21 -16.60 29.66
C THR A 925 -35.04 -15.77 30.20
N ASP A 926 -34.72 -14.66 29.53
CA ASP A 926 -33.69 -13.74 29.99
C ASP A 926 -33.91 -13.30 31.45
N GLY A 927 -32.93 -13.54 32.27
CA GLY A 927 -32.95 -13.19 33.71
C GLY A 927 -33.27 -14.33 34.65
N ASP A 928 -33.95 -15.38 34.22
CA ASP A 928 -34.32 -16.53 35.06
C ASP A 928 -33.14 -17.49 35.31
N VAL A 929 -32.14 -17.39 34.43
CA VAL A 929 -30.99 -18.34 34.36
C VAL A 929 -30.08 -18.28 35.58
N PHE A 930 -30.06 -17.16 36.31
CA PHE A 930 -29.11 -16.90 37.39
C PHE A 930 -29.44 -17.55 38.74
N GLY A 931 -30.66 -18.05 38.88
CA GLY A 931 -31.07 -18.78 40.07
C GLY A 931 -30.82 -20.29 40.03
N LEU A 932 -30.28 -20.81 38.93
CA LEU A 932 -30.08 -22.24 38.73
C LEU A 932 -28.82 -22.75 39.42
N PRO A 933 -28.80 -24.01 39.82
CA PRO A 933 -27.61 -24.63 40.40
C PRO A 933 -26.42 -24.63 39.46
N ASP A 934 -25.23 -24.48 40.03
CA ASP A 934 -23.97 -24.61 39.29
C ASP A 934 -23.87 -25.99 38.63
N GLY A 935 -23.46 -26.01 37.34
CA GLY A 935 -23.44 -27.26 36.55
C GLY A 935 -24.72 -27.56 35.77
N THR A 936 -25.78 -26.74 35.86
CA THR A 936 -26.99 -26.91 35.04
C THR A 936 -26.67 -26.63 33.57
N VAL A 937 -27.00 -27.60 32.71
CA VAL A 937 -26.86 -27.43 31.26
C VAL A 937 -28.16 -26.86 30.70
N LEU A 938 -28.07 -25.75 29.96
CA LEU A 938 -29.21 -25.09 29.31
C LEU A 938 -29.12 -25.25 27.81
N TYR A 939 -30.21 -25.71 27.20
CA TYR A 939 -30.37 -25.84 25.73
C TYR A 939 -31.23 -24.71 25.20
N THR A 940 -30.88 -24.16 24.04
CA THR A 940 -31.64 -23.10 23.39
C THR A 940 -32.92 -23.64 22.74
N VAL A 941 -34.03 -22.94 22.91
CA VAL A 941 -35.32 -23.27 22.32
C VAL A 941 -35.63 -22.25 21.21
N TRP A 942 -35.94 -22.74 20.02
CA TRP A 942 -36.11 -21.89 18.79
C TRP A 942 -37.57 -21.87 18.37
N ARG A 943 -38.05 -20.68 17.93
CA ARG A 943 -39.36 -20.47 17.26
C ARG A 943 -39.17 -19.74 15.94
N GLU A 944 -40.13 -19.83 15.02
CA GLU A 944 -40.16 -18.98 13.84
C GLU A 944 -40.26 -17.50 14.24
N ALA A 945 -39.55 -16.64 13.50
CA ALA A 945 -39.67 -15.19 13.70
C ALA A 945 -41.01 -14.71 13.13
N ASP A 946 -41.79 -13.95 13.91
CA ASP A 946 -43.05 -13.35 13.49
C ASP A 946 -42.81 -11.96 12.83
N GLU A 947 -43.78 -11.47 12.04
CA GLU A 947 -43.64 -10.16 11.35
C GLU A 947 -43.44 -8.98 12.31
N SER A 948 -43.86 -9.10 13.55
CA SER A 948 -43.66 -8.09 14.59
C SER A 948 -42.20 -7.99 15.10
N ASP A 949 -41.38 -9.00 14.81
CA ASP A 949 -39.97 -9.06 15.21
C ASP A 949 -39.02 -8.30 14.25
N ASN A 950 -39.56 -7.64 13.19
CA ASN A 950 -38.77 -6.93 12.16
C ASN A 950 -38.90 -5.40 12.28
N PRO A 951 -38.05 -4.69 13.04
CA PRO A 951 -38.08 -3.24 13.15
C PRO A 951 -37.39 -2.49 12.00
N LEU A 952 -37.17 -3.13 10.83
CA LEU A 952 -36.29 -2.56 9.80
C LEU A 952 -36.90 -1.36 9.03
N ASP A 953 -38.23 -1.28 8.92
CA ASP A 953 -38.89 -0.25 8.08
C ASP A 953 -38.86 1.14 8.70
N LYS A 954 -38.77 1.27 10.03
CA LYS A 954 -38.74 2.54 10.73
C LYS A 954 -37.33 3.18 10.79
N PHE A 955 -36.29 2.39 10.64
CA PHE A 955 -34.89 2.84 10.72
C PHE A 955 -34.34 3.37 9.39
N ILE A 956 -34.96 2.98 8.28
CA ILE A 956 -34.53 3.39 6.92
C ILE A 956 -34.85 4.88 6.68
N ASP A 957 -35.94 5.39 7.22
CA ASP A 957 -36.37 6.79 7.03
C ASP A 957 -35.50 7.81 7.80
N ASP A 958 -34.90 7.41 8.92
CA ASP A 958 -34.06 8.32 9.73
C ASP A 958 -32.61 8.46 9.18
N ILE A 959 -32.12 7.51 8.37
CA ILE A 959 -30.78 7.57 7.78
C ILE A 959 -30.71 8.56 6.62
N PHE A 960 -31.80 8.75 5.87
CA PHE A 960 -31.82 9.70 4.76
C PHE A 960 -31.70 11.18 5.17
N LYS A 961 -31.96 11.50 6.43
CA LYS A 961 -31.85 12.87 6.94
C LYS A 961 -30.46 13.30 7.37
N ASN A 962 -29.51 12.37 7.53
CA ASN A 962 -28.16 12.66 8.05
C ASN A 962 -27.03 12.61 7.00
N LEU A 963 -27.32 12.34 5.72
CA LEU A 963 -26.32 12.20 4.65
C LEU A 963 -25.78 13.52 4.07
N ASP A 964 -26.32 14.68 4.47
CA ASP A 964 -25.94 15.99 3.92
C ASP A 964 -24.76 16.69 4.64
N ASN A 965 -24.19 16.14 5.71
CA ASN A 965 -23.27 16.88 6.58
C ASN A 965 -21.81 16.40 6.68
N GLU A 966 -21.35 15.40 5.93
CA GLU A 966 -19.92 15.01 5.95
C GLU A 966 -19.26 15.19 4.56
N GLN A 967 -18.92 16.43 4.24
CA GLN A 967 -18.04 16.79 3.13
C GLN A 967 -16.73 17.35 3.66
N ASN A 968 -15.75 16.50 3.92
CA ASN A 968 -14.33 16.90 3.98
C ASN A 968 -13.43 15.65 3.97
N ASP A 969 -13.12 15.19 2.76
CA ASP A 969 -12.08 14.17 2.55
C ASP A 969 -11.23 14.55 1.31
N ALA A 970 -9.92 14.31 1.34
CA ALA A 970 -8.98 14.73 0.31
C ALA A 970 -9.33 14.23 -1.11
N ASP A 971 -10.01 13.09 -1.22
CA ASP A 971 -10.50 12.55 -2.49
C ASP A 971 -11.65 13.38 -3.10
N SER A 972 -12.41 14.08 -2.25
CA SER A 972 -13.45 15.02 -2.66
C SER A 972 -12.86 16.31 -3.26
N GLN A 973 -11.67 16.73 -2.83
CA GLN A 973 -10.98 17.89 -3.41
C GLN A 973 -10.44 17.57 -4.81
N THR A 974 -9.94 16.37 -5.05
CA THR A 974 -9.48 15.94 -6.38
C THR A 974 -10.65 15.88 -7.37
N ALA A 975 -11.79 15.35 -6.94
CA ALA A 975 -13.01 15.33 -7.75
C ALA A 975 -13.54 16.77 -8.01
N LYS A 976 -13.47 17.67 -7.02
CA LYS A 976 -13.83 19.09 -7.19
C LYS A 976 -12.86 19.85 -8.10
N MET A 977 -11.55 19.57 -8.06
CA MET A 977 -10.57 20.15 -8.99
C MET A 977 -10.80 19.64 -10.42
N LEU A 978 -11.11 18.38 -10.61
CA LEU A 978 -11.45 17.81 -11.92
C LEU A 978 -12.76 18.38 -12.49
N LEU A 979 -13.74 18.61 -11.64
CA LEU A 979 -15.05 19.20 -11.99
C LEU A 979 -14.96 20.70 -12.30
N SER A 980 -13.94 21.41 -11.78
CA SER A 980 -13.73 22.84 -12.01
C SER A 980 -12.92 23.18 -13.29
N GLY A 981 -12.46 22.19 -14.04
CA GLY A 981 -11.71 22.39 -15.29
C GLY A 981 -10.28 22.95 -15.12
N ARG A 982 -9.75 23.00 -13.89
CA ARG A 982 -8.41 23.58 -13.62
C ARG A 982 -7.22 22.69 -13.96
N PHE A 983 -7.43 21.47 -14.43
CA PHE A 983 -6.35 20.53 -14.77
C PHE A 983 -5.57 20.90 -16.06
N GLY A 984 -6.13 21.79 -16.88
CA GLY A 984 -5.42 22.31 -18.07
C GLY A 984 -4.19 23.15 -17.73
N GLU A 985 -4.09 23.69 -16.52
CA GLU A 985 -2.94 24.52 -16.09
C GLU A 985 -1.68 23.72 -15.80
N TYR A 986 -1.80 22.42 -15.55
CA TYR A 986 -0.66 21.53 -15.23
C TYR A 986 0.04 20.95 -16.47
N LEU A 987 -0.66 20.94 -17.62
CA LEU A 987 -0.09 20.46 -18.88
C LEU A 987 0.65 21.58 -19.66
N ILE A 988 0.54 22.84 -19.23
CA ILE A 988 1.14 24.02 -19.92
C ILE A 988 2.33 24.57 -19.11
N LYS A 989 2.57 24.13 -17.89
CA LYS A 989 3.79 24.41 -17.13
C LYS A 989 4.72 23.21 -17.13
#